data_57654ce63c9d8dd54044522a1147b58b
#
_entry.id   57654ce63c9d8dd54044522a1147b58b
#
_cell.length_a   1.000
_cell.length_b   1.000
_cell.length_c   1.000
_cell.angle_alpha   90.00
_cell.angle_beta   90.00
_cell.angle_gamma   90.00
#
_symmetry.space_group_name_H-M   'P 1'
#
loop_
_entity.id
_entity.type
_entity.pdbx_description
1 polymer ?
#
loop_
_entity_poly.entity_id
_entity_poly.type
_entity_poly.pdbx_seq_one_letter_code
_entity_poly.pdbx_strand_id
1 'polypeptide(L)'
;MAKKKSSKKQSTPTPTKIKELNVPDLIIENGFWKKNAIPALILFVLSIGLYVQTKSFDYVLDDKIVYHENGLVKKGFGGIAEIFGTESMVGFFGEQINLLPGSRYRPLSIATFAIEHEFFGHQNYKIENYWIKEFKKNPALANKMDKINSDGAIFEVIFPTEESFLTALTAHFSESEINANKDQFLFHAAYSNSGISHLINVLLYGLLVLLLFRLSSVLFPAVQSKWYLTLAFISTLLFVLHPIHVEAVANVKGRDEILALTGALAAMFFTLKYIASEKPIHLVLSGIIFLFGLLAKEHVLTFIALIPLTTYFFTNSSFKKNAISIVPLAIASLIFLYMRNEAIGGDNMFNLSGGAASTDLMNNPFVEMSAGEALATKFYTLGLYVKLLLFPHPLTHDYYPYHIPIMTWGNISTIVSFLLYIGMGIFAVVGLRKKSIPAYGIFFFLIPLFAVSNLVVSVGTFMNDRFVFFSSVGFCIILGYLIARKLPSPIFNLGLLGILVLGYFAKTITRIADWENSYTLNISAVKNSPNSARANLYMSTALFKKYAQRETDKEKKKDLLQEVKFYVDRSLAIHPSYGSGIKMQVKVATDIYRLDRKIEPLLQTFESIIKVQKTNPSVDIYLDHFKNNNSWTNELAAFSYKMGYQYFLRQIGDRAAAAKYINYGLSIAPNDSSLQQAAAELQGQ
;
A
#
# COMPACT_ATOMS: atom_id res chain seq x y z
N MET A 1 77.78 -32.55 -47.48
CA MET A 1 76.57 -31.73 -47.72
C MET A 1 75.67 -31.76 -46.51
N ALA A 2 75.75 -30.75 -45.66
CA ALA A 2 75.00 -30.68 -44.43
C ALA A 2 73.85 -29.60 -44.53
N LYS A 3 72.60 -30.02 -44.40
CA LYS A 3 71.45 -29.14 -44.43
C LYS A 3 71.28 -28.50 -43.02
N LYS A 4 71.43 -27.19 -42.93
CA LYS A 4 71.08 -26.37 -41.77
C LYS A 4 69.56 -26.37 -41.56
N LYS A 5 69.06 -26.84 -40.40
CA LYS A 5 67.69 -26.66 -39.94
C LYS A 5 67.55 -25.23 -39.28
N SER A 6 66.73 -24.36 -39.84
CA SER A 6 66.37 -23.06 -39.25
C SER A 6 65.35 -23.27 -38.17
N SER A 7 65.62 -22.82 -36.93
CA SER A 7 64.67 -22.80 -35.82
C SER A 7 63.73 -21.61 -35.97
N LYS A 8 62.43 -21.85 -36.16
CA LYS A 8 61.36 -20.84 -36.03
C LYS A 8 61.22 -20.44 -34.57
N LYS A 9 61.55 -19.21 -34.24
CA LYS A 9 61.18 -18.56 -32.98
C LYS A 9 59.63 -18.51 -32.90
N GLN A 10 59.04 -19.16 -31.91
CA GLN A 10 57.66 -18.95 -31.52
C GLN A 10 57.50 -17.54 -30.98
N SER A 11 56.72 -16.71 -31.67
CA SER A 11 56.28 -15.39 -31.18
C SER A 11 55.21 -15.62 -30.08
N THR A 12 55.50 -15.14 -28.89
CA THR A 12 54.53 -14.98 -27.79
C THR A 12 53.32 -14.20 -28.27
N PRO A 13 52.07 -14.64 -28.02
CA PRO A 13 50.89 -13.89 -28.42
C PRO A 13 50.80 -12.58 -27.59
N THR A 14 50.82 -11.49 -28.30
CA THR A 14 50.53 -10.14 -27.75
C THR A 14 49.11 -10.18 -27.11
N PRO A 15 48.91 -9.64 -25.89
CA PRO A 15 47.60 -9.62 -25.31
C PRO A 15 46.67 -8.79 -26.19
N THR A 16 45.63 -9.45 -26.68
CA THR A 16 44.56 -8.82 -27.47
C THR A 16 43.97 -7.66 -26.65
N LYS A 17 44.22 -6.42 -27.06
CA LYS A 17 43.52 -5.25 -26.52
C LYS A 17 42.01 -5.55 -26.57
N ILE A 18 41.38 -5.57 -25.40
CA ILE A 18 39.94 -5.64 -25.27
C ILE A 18 39.37 -4.48 -26.09
N LYS A 19 38.68 -4.79 -27.18
CA LYS A 19 37.96 -3.80 -27.97
C LYS A 19 37.05 -3.05 -27.02
N GLU A 20 37.37 -1.76 -26.76
CA GLU A 20 36.44 -0.83 -26.12
C GLU A 20 35.13 -0.91 -26.91
N LEU A 21 34.03 -1.27 -26.22
CA LEU A 21 32.71 -1.22 -26.83
C LEU A 21 32.48 0.28 -27.17
N ASN A 22 32.48 0.59 -28.46
CA ASN A 22 32.00 1.88 -28.94
C ASN A 22 30.52 1.98 -28.54
N VAL A 23 30.22 2.67 -27.43
CA VAL A 23 28.88 3.09 -27.10
C VAL A 23 28.50 4.16 -28.14
N PRO A 24 27.48 3.94 -28.97
CA PRO A 24 27.14 4.94 -29.98
C PRO A 24 26.74 6.25 -29.28
N ASP A 25 27.03 7.38 -29.94
CA ASP A 25 26.58 8.69 -29.43
C ASP A 25 25.06 8.65 -29.20
N LEU A 26 24.64 9.19 -28.05
CA LEU A 26 23.23 9.21 -27.66
C LEU A 26 22.43 10.08 -28.64
N ILE A 27 21.67 9.45 -29.52
CA ILE A 27 20.85 10.16 -30.50
C ILE A 27 19.41 10.25 -29.98
N ILE A 28 19.00 11.46 -29.58
CA ILE A 28 17.60 11.74 -29.26
C ILE A 28 16.92 12.25 -30.53
N GLU A 29 16.32 11.32 -31.27
CA GLU A 29 15.70 11.62 -32.55
C GLU A 29 14.57 12.64 -32.44
N ASN A 30 14.63 13.67 -33.30
CA ASN A 30 13.48 14.51 -33.60
C ASN A 30 12.49 13.71 -34.47
N GLY A 31 11.18 13.80 -34.17
CA GLY A 31 10.17 13.05 -34.92
C GLY A 31 9.96 11.59 -34.49
N PHE A 32 10.45 11.21 -33.31
CA PHE A 32 10.29 9.87 -32.73
C PHE A 32 8.84 9.37 -32.82
N TRP A 33 7.88 10.17 -32.39
CA TRP A 33 6.47 9.79 -32.38
C TRP A 33 5.93 9.51 -33.77
N LYS A 34 6.36 10.24 -34.81
CA LYS A 34 5.96 9.99 -36.18
C LYS A 34 6.50 8.63 -36.68
N LYS A 35 7.75 8.29 -36.35
CA LYS A 35 8.37 7.00 -36.73
C LYS A 35 7.81 5.82 -35.95
N ASN A 36 7.43 6.02 -34.70
CA ASN A 36 7.01 4.98 -33.76
C ASN A 36 5.53 5.11 -33.40
N ALA A 37 4.70 5.73 -34.24
CA ALA A 37 3.27 5.96 -33.96
C ALA A 37 2.51 4.66 -33.70
N ILE A 38 2.73 3.62 -34.52
CA ILE A 38 2.04 2.33 -34.38
C ILE A 38 2.39 1.65 -33.04
N PRO A 39 3.68 1.37 -32.71
CA PRO A 39 4.01 0.72 -31.45
C PRO A 39 3.60 1.58 -30.22
N ALA A 40 3.73 2.90 -30.30
CA ALA A 40 3.30 3.79 -29.23
C ALA A 40 1.79 3.73 -29.02
N LEU A 41 0.99 3.77 -30.11
CA LEU A 41 -0.46 3.65 -30.03
C LEU A 41 -0.90 2.30 -29.48
N ILE A 42 -0.28 1.20 -29.90
CA ILE A 42 -0.60 -0.14 -29.38
C ILE A 42 -0.35 -0.20 -27.88
N LEU A 43 0.81 0.26 -27.40
CA LEU A 43 1.16 0.24 -25.97
C LEU A 43 0.21 1.14 -25.16
N PHE A 44 -0.14 2.32 -25.66
CA PHE A 44 -1.06 3.24 -25.03
C PHE A 44 -2.48 2.67 -24.95
N VAL A 45 -3.02 2.22 -26.09
CA VAL A 45 -4.37 1.63 -26.16
C VAL A 45 -4.47 0.38 -25.28
N LEU A 46 -3.44 -0.46 -25.27
CA LEU A 46 -3.39 -1.65 -24.44
C LEU A 46 -3.38 -1.30 -22.94
N SER A 47 -2.58 -0.30 -22.53
CA SER A 47 -2.54 0.16 -21.14
C SER A 47 -3.88 0.75 -20.68
N ILE A 48 -4.55 1.52 -21.51
CA ILE A 48 -5.89 2.04 -21.22
C ILE A 48 -6.93 0.90 -21.23
N GLY A 49 -6.93 0.07 -22.27
CA GLY A 49 -7.93 -0.99 -22.46
C GLY A 49 -7.94 -2.04 -21.34
N LEU A 50 -6.77 -2.35 -20.77
CA LEU A 50 -6.67 -3.25 -19.61
C LEU A 50 -7.42 -2.70 -18.40
N TYR A 51 -7.23 -1.43 -18.07
CA TYR A 51 -7.67 -0.85 -16.81
C TYR A 51 -8.93 0.02 -16.91
N VAL A 52 -9.45 0.34 -18.11
CA VAL A 52 -10.64 1.19 -18.26
C VAL A 52 -11.88 0.65 -17.53
N GLN A 53 -11.96 -0.65 -17.32
CA GLN A 53 -13.04 -1.27 -16.55
C GLN A 53 -13.09 -0.78 -15.10
N THR A 54 -11.96 -0.29 -14.55
CA THR A 54 -11.91 0.24 -13.17
C THR A 54 -12.78 1.49 -12.97
N LYS A 55 -13.24 2.14 -14.06
CA LYS A 55 -14.16 3.28 -13.98
C LYS A 55 -15.47 3.00 -13.24
N SER A 56 -15.84 1.73 -13.10
CA SER A 56 -17.03 1.29 -12.36
C SER A 56 -16.73 0.77 -10.96
N PHE A 57 -15.47 0.87 -10.52
CA PHE A 57 -15.02 0.34 -9.23
C PHE A 57 -15.23 1.34 -8.11
N ASP A 58 -15.45 0.82 -6.89
CA ASP A 58 -15.55 1.61 -5.68
C ASP A 58 -14.17 2.02 -5.16
N TYR A 59 -14.15 3.00 -4.25
CA TYR A 59 -12.97 3.26 -3.43
C TYR A 59 -12.70 2.11 -2.46
N VAL A 60 -11.45 1.64 -2.40
CA VAL A 60 -11.04 0.53 -1.55
C VAL A 60 -9.81 0.89 -0.70
N LEU A 61 -9.64 0.21 0.44
CA LEU A 61 -8.47 0.37 1.34
C LEU A 61 -8.19 1.84 1.70
N ASP A 62 -6.96 2.28 1.40
CA ASP A 62 -6.45 3.62 1.72
C ASP A 62 -7.03 4.75 0.85
N ASP A 63 -7.84 4.44 -0.18
CA ASP A 63 -8.44 5.46 -1.05
C ASP A 63 -9.28 6.46 -0.24
N LYS A 64 -9.93 5.97 0.82
CA LYS A 64 -10.71 6.81 1.72
C LYS A 64 -9.84 7.83 2.47
N ILE A 65 -8.66 7.42 2.89
CA ILE A 65 -7.71 8.25 3.65
C ILE A 65 -7.13 9.36 2.77
N VAL A 66 -6.78 9.04 1.53
CA VAL A 66 -6.09 9.99 0.65
C VAL A 66 -7.03 10.89 -0.13
N TYR A 67 -8.29 10.53 -0.27
CA TYR A 67 -9.25 11.27 -1.05
C TYR A 67 -10.58 11.50 -0.31
N HIS A 68 -11.40 10.48 -0.19
CA HIS A 68 -12.83 10.59 0.10
C HIS A 68 -13.15 11.12 1.51
N GLU A 69 -12.43 10.66 2.53
CA GLU A 69 -12.57 11.10 3.91
C GLU A 69 -11.49 12.12 4.33
N ASN A 70 -10.77 12.72 3.37
CA ASN A 70 -9.69 13.66 3.62
C ASN A 70 -10.22 15.10 3.58
N GLY A 71 -10.30 15.76 4.74
CA GLY A 71 -10.83 17.11 4.87
C GLY A 71 -10.02 18.17 4.11
N LEU A 72 -8.69 18.00 3.93
CA LEU A 72 -7.87 18.92 3.16
C LEU A 72 -8.15 18.80 1.67
N VAL A 73 -8.35 17.57 1.18
CA VAL A 73 -8.74 17.30 -0.22
C VAL A 73 -10.10 17.92 -0.53
N LYS A 74 -11.06 17.82 0.41
CA LYS A 74 -12.40 18.41 0.25
C LYS A 74 -12.40 19.94 0.16
N LYS A 75 -11.32 20.62 0.63
CA LYS A 75 -11.15 22.05 0.43
C LYS A 75 -10.78 22.46 -1.00
N GLY A 76 -10.59 21.52 -1.92
CA GLY A 76 -10.19 21.78 -3.30
C GLY A 76 -8.87 22.57 -3.37
N PHE A 77 -8.83 23.59 -4.24
CA PHE A 77 -7.65 24.47 -4.37
C PHE A 77 -7.28 25.16 -3.04
N GLY A 78 -8.25 25.48 -2.20
CA GLY A 78 -8.02 26.10 -0.88
C GLY A 78 -7.24 25.21 0.10
N GLY A 79 -7.22 23.89 -0.10
CA GLY A 79 -6.49 22.94 0.73
C GLY A 79 -5.02 22.73 0.33
N ILE A 80 -4.61 23.15 -0.87
CA ILE A 80 -3.29 22.81 -1.44
C ILE A 80 -2.14 23.30 -0.58
N ALA A 81 -2.17 24.53 -0.10
CA ALA A 81 -1.10 25.09 0.72
C ALA A 81 -0.91 24.29 2.03
N GLU A 82 -2.01 23.90 2.67
CA GLU A 82 -2.01 23.10 3.90
C GLU A 82 -1.53 21.67 3.65
N ILE A 83 -1.89 21.06 2.50
CA ILE A 83 -1.41 19.76 2.06
C ILE A 83 0.12 19.74 1.93
N PHE A 84 0.72 20.82 1.41
CA PHE A 84 2.18 20.92 1.28
C PHE A 84 2.89 21.19 2.62
N GLY A 85 2.18 21.74 3.61
CA GLY A 85 2.73 22.03 4.94
C GLY A 85 2.52 20.95 5.99
N THR A 86 1.86 19.83 5.66
CA THR A 86 1.46 18.81 6.64
C THR A 86 1.80 17.39 6.20
N GLU A 87 1.83 16.46 7.16
CA GLU A 87 1.91 15.02 6.90
C GLU A 87 0.67 14.54 6.14
N SER A 88 0.84 13.58 5.23
CA SER A 88 -0.19 13.16 4.25
C SER A 88 -1.49 12.60 4.84
N MET A 89 -1.50 12.19 6.10
CA MET A 89 -2.69 11.61 6.75
C MET A 89 -3.44 12.62 7.64
N VAL A 90 -2.88 13.83 7.84
CA VAL A 90 -3.50 14.88 8.68
C VAL A 90 -4.92 15.22 8.23
N GLY A 91 -5.13 15.29 6.92
CA GLY A 91 -6.46 15.57 6.37
C GLY A 91 -7.53 14.53 6.73
N PHE A 92 -7.13 13.29 7.03
CA PHE A 92 -8.04 12.22 7.46
C PHE A 92 -8.20 12.16 8.99
N PHE A 93 -7.08 12.24 9.73
CA PHE A 93 -7.12 12.11 11.20
C PHE A 93 -7.48 13.42 11.90
N GLY A 94 -7.28 14.58 11.25
CA GLY A 94 -7.44 15.91 11.83
C GLY A 94 -6.22 16.40 12.62
N GLU A 95 -5.27 15.50 12.89
CA GLU A 95 -4.01 15.76 13.61
C GLU A 95 -2.93 14.82 13.10
N GLN A 96 -1.67 15.17 13.39
CA GLN A 96 -0.56 14.29 13.05
C GLN A 96 -0.52 13.09 13.99
N ILE A 97 -0.61 11.88 13.41
CA ILE A 97 -0.54 10.62 14.15
C ILE A 97 0.69 9.85 13.67
N ASN A 98 1.64 9.61 14.57
CA ASN A 98 2.86 8.84 14.29
C ASN A 98 2.56 7.32 14.24
N LEU A 99 1.76 6.87 13.28
CA LEU A 99 1.39 5.46 13.10
C LEU A 99 2.55 4.60 12.57
N LEU A 100 3.41 5.19 11.74
CA LEU A 100 4.52 4.50 11.09
C LEU A 100 5.82 5.25 11.34
N PRO A 101 6.94 4.53 11.53
CA PRO A 101 8.23 5.17 11.56
C PRO A 101 8.45 6.00 10.28
N GLY A 102 8.82 7.27 10.45
CA GLY A 102 9.17 8.14 9.34
C GLY A 102 8.03 8.96 8.75
N SER A 103 6.80 8.90 9.25
CA SER A 103 5.64 9.64 8.73
C SER A 103 5.59 9.73 7.19
N ARG A 104 4.45 9.92 6.58
CA ARG A 104 4.34 9.95 5.11
C ARG A 104 4.17 11.38 4.62
N TYR A 105 5.09 11.86 3.77
CA TYR A 105 5.00 13.17 3.16
C TYR A 105 4.94 13.05 1.63
N ARG A 106 3.72 13.12 1.05
CA ARG A 106 3.41 12.94 -0.39
C ARG A 106 2.45 14.00 -0.88
N PRO A 107 2.79 15.30 -0.71
CA PRO A 107 1.85 16.38 -0.92
C PRO A 107 1.36 16.47 -2.37
N LEU A 108 2.21 16.17 -3.37
CA LEU A 108 1.78 16.25 -4.77
C LEU A 108 0.68 15.22 -5.09
N SER A 109 0.80 14.00 -4.57
CA SER A 109 -0.23 12.99 -4.76
C SER A 109 -1.56 13.45 -4.17
N ILE A 110 -1.57 13.94 -2.92
CA ILE A 110 -2.76 14.44 -2.25
C ILE A 110 -3.32 15.70 -2.95
N ALA A 111 -2.45 16.63 -3.39
CA ALA A 111 -2.87 17.82 -4.11
C ALA A 111 -3.57 17.49 -5.46
N THR A 112 -3.15 16.41 -6.15
CA THR A 112 -3.87 15.99 -7.36
C THR A 112 -5.30 15.54 -7.07
N PHE A 113 -5.56 14.96 -5.89
CA PHE A 113 -6.91 14.64 -5.45
C PHE A 113 -7.71 15.90 -5.06
N ALA A 114 -7.07 16.90 -4.45
CA ALA A 114 -7.72 18.18 -4.17
C ALA A 114 -8.12 18.91 -5.46
N ILE A 115 -7.24 18.91 -6.46
CA ILE A 115 -7.56 19.46 -7.81
C ILE A 115 -8.73 18.67 -8.44
N GLU A 116 -8.70 17.36 -8.37
CA GLU A 116 -9.79 16.51 -8.87
C GLU A 116 -11.11 16.81 -8.13
N HIS A 117 -11.07 16.99 -6.81
CA HIS A 117 -12.23 17.32 -6.01
C HIS A 117 -12.84 18.67 -6.38
N GLU A 118 -12.01 19.69 -6.66
CA GLU A 118 -12.48 21.00 -7.13
C GLU A 118 -13.37 20.91 -8.35
N PHE A 119 -12.99 20.08 -9.34
CA PHE A 119 -13.73 19.95 -10.57
C PHE A 119 -14.88 18.93 -10.54
N PHE A 120 -14.79 17.91 -9.67
CA PHE A 120 -15.68 16.74 -9.73
C PHE A 120 -16.21 16.31 -8.35
N GLY A 121 -15.87 16.99 -7.26
CA GLY A 121 -16.15 16.54 -5.90
C GLY A 121 -17.60 16.70 -5.42
N HIS A 122 -18.37 17.59 -6.06
CA HIS A 122 -19.74 17.95 -5.63
C HIS A 122 -20.83 17.26 -6.45
N GLN A 123 -20.57 16.07 -6.99
CA GLN A 123 -21.55 15.39 -7.85
C GLN A 123 -22.59 14.59 -7.06
N ASN A 124 -22.22 14.11 -5.88
CA ASN A 124 -23.07 13.30 -5.01
C ASN A 124 -22.80 13.64 -3.54
N TYR A 125 -23.66 13.12 -2.64
CA TYR A 125 -23.51 13.28 -1.21
C TYR A 125 -23.64 11.94 -0.52
N LYS A 126 -22.88 11.72 0.57
CA LYS A 126 -22.89 10.46 1.32
C LYS A 126 -22.54 10.70 2.78
N ILE A 127 -23.31 10.08 3.69
CA ILE A 127 -22.98 10.06 5.11
C ILE A 127 -22.08 8.86 5.39
N GLU A 128 -20.88 9.12 5.84
CA GLU A 128 -19.91 8.11 6.26
C GLU A 128 -19.35 8.39 7.65
N ASN A 129 -18.48 7.50 8.14
CA ASN A 129 -17.86 7.64 9.46
C ASN A 129 -17.16 8.98 9.67
N TYR A 130 -16.53 9.54 8.61
CA TYR A 130 -15.91 10.86 8.67
C TYR A 130 -16.94 11.96 9.00
N TRP A 131 -18.08 11.97 8.29
CA TRP A 131 -19.18 12.91 8.54
C TRP A 131 -19.72 12.77 9.96
N ILE A 132 -19.97 11.55 10.41
CA ILE A 132 -20.40 11.26 11.78
C ILE A 132 -19.38 11.79 12.81
N LYS A 133 -18.08 11.55 12.60
CA LYS A 133 -17.01 12.01 13.51
C LYS A 133 -16.94 13.53 13.61
N GLU A 134 -17.09 14.24 12.48
CA GLU A 134 -17.05 15.70 12.47
C GLU A 134 -18.20 16.29 13.28
N PHE A 135 -19.42 15.80 13.09
CA PHE A 135 -20.59 16.35 13.80
C PHE A 135 -20.74 15.83 15.24
N LYS A 136 -20.10 14.75 15.64
CA LYS A 136 -19.96 14.35 17.05
C LYS A 136 -19.14 15.34 17.90
N LYS A 137 -18.30 16.16 17.28
CA LYS A 137 -17.54 17.21 17.95
C LYS A 137 -18.48 18.33 18.46
N ASN A 138 -19.68 18.47 17.88
CA ASN A 138 -20.71 19.38 18.34
C ASN A 138 -21.61 18.69 19.37
N PRO A 139 -21.58 19.09 20.67
CA PRO A 139 -22.38 18.45 21.73
C PRO A 139 -23.88 18.43 21.45
N ALA A 140 -24.42 19.46 20.78
CA ALA A 140 -25.83 19.55 20.43
C ALA A 140 -26.28 18.48 19.42
N LEU A 141 -25.38 18.02 18.58
CA LEU A 141 -25.66 17.05 17.53
C LEU A 141 -25.18 15.61 17.87
N ALA A 142 -24.32 15.47 18.88
CA ALA A 142 -23.62 14.21 19.18
C ALA A 142 -24.57 13.01 19.37
N ASN A 143 -25.68 13.17 20.08
CA ASN A 143 -26.67 12.13 20.35
C ASN A 143 -27.42 11.68 19.07
N LYS A 144 -27.53 12.55 18.06
CA LYS A 144 -28.16 12.23 16.76
C LYS A 144 -27.26 11.41 15.89
N MET A 145 -25.93 11.59 16.02
CA MET A 145 -24.95 10.89 15.22
C MET A 145 -24.98 9.37 15.42
N ASP A 146 -25.24 8.91 16.64
CA ASP A 146 -25.35 7.48 16.92
C ASP A 146 -26.59 6.85 16.29
N LYS A 147 -27.70 7.59 16.23
CA LYS A 147 -28.92 7.16 15.54
C LYS A 147 -28.68 7.08 14.03
N ILE A 148 -28.07 8.10 13.43
CA ILE A 148 -27.72 8.14 12.00
C ILE A 148 -26.77 7.00 11.63
N ASN A 149 -25.76 6.73 12.45
CA ASN A 149 -24.80 5.65 12.22
C ASN A 149 -25.43 4.24 12.22
N SER A 150 -26.60 4.11 12.84
CA SER A 150 -27.38 2.85 12.87
C SER A 150 -28.50 2.81 11.85
N ASP A 151 -28.79 3.91 11.14
CA ASP A 151 -29.88 4.02 10.18
C ASP A 151 -29.40 3.61 8.77
N GLY A 152 -29.79 2.41 8.36
CA GLY A 152 -29.47 1.87 7.04
C GLY A 152 -30.10 2.62 5.86
N ALA A 153 -31.09 3.51 6.11
CA ALA A 153 -31.73 4.30 5.07
C ALA A 153 -30.90 5.51 4.62
N ILE A 154 -30.05 6.03 5.50
CA ILE A 154 -29.23 7.22 5.18
C ILE A 154 -27.72 7.01 5.35
N PHE A 155 -27.29 6.10 6.20
CA PHE A 155 -25.88 5.85 6.44
C PHE A 155 -25.26 5.00 5.30
N GLU A 156 -24.15 5.47 4.73
CA GLU A 156 -23.45 4.92 3.56
C GLU A 156 -24.30 4.84 2.28
N VAL A 157 -25.42 5.57 2.20
CA VAL A 157 -26.24 5.73 0.99
C VAL A 157 -25.72 6.92 0.16
N ILE A 158 -25.66 6.74 -1.16
CA ILE A 158 -25.28 7.82 -2.08
C ILE A 158 -26.54 8.58 -2.51
N PHE A 159 -26.55 9.88 -2.26
CA PHE A 159 -27.60 10.79 -2.70
C PHE A 159 -27.13 11.57 -3.93
N PRO A 160 -27.85 11.49 -5.05
CA PRO A 160 -27.37 12.04 -6.32
C PRO A 160 -27.50 13.57 -6.42
N THR A 161 -28.24 14.20 -5.49
CA THR A 161 -28.43 15.66 -5.48
C THR A 161 -28.39 16.20 -4.06
N GLU A 162 -28.07 17.49 -3.91
CA GLU A 162 -28.16 18.23 -2.63
C GLU A 162 -29.56 18.08 -2.02
N GLU A 163 -30.61 18.27 -2.82
CA GLU A 163 -31.99 18.18 -2.36
C GLU A 163 -32.34 16.81 -1.78
N SER A 164 -31.95 15.72 -2.48
CA SER A 164 -32.19 14.35 -1.98
C SER A 164 -31.45 14.06 -0.67
N PHE A 165 -30.24 14.60 -0.53
CA PHE A 165 -29.46 14.48 0.69
C PHE A 165 -30.07 15.27 1.87
N LEU A 166 -30.41 16.54 1.66
CA LEU A 166 -31.02 17.37 2.71
C LEU A 166 -32.40 16.84 3.13
N THR A 167 -33.19 16.35 2.17
CA THR A 167 -34.47 15.69 2.46
C THR A 167 -34.28 14.45 3.33
N ALA A 168 -33.27 13.63 3.07
CA ALA A 168 -32.99 12.46 3.90
C ALA A 168 -32.61 12.84 5.34
N LEU A 169 -31.98 13.99 5.56
CA LEU A 169 -31.63 14.50 6.91
C LEU A 169 -32.84 14.88 7.74
N THR A 170 -34.00 15.21 7.16
CA THR A 170 -35.22 15.62 7.90
C THR A 170 -35.75 14.51 8.83
N ALA A 171 -35.37 13.24 8.61
CA ALA A 171 -35.67 12.16 9.51
C ALA A 171 -35.00 12.26 10.89
N HIS A 172 -33.89 13.02 10.98
CA HIS A 172 -33.06 13.12 12.19
C HIS A 172 -32.87 14.56 12.70
N PHE A 173 -33.08 15.57 11.84
CA PHE A 173 -32.86 16.99 12.15
C PHE A 173 -34.11 17.80 11.83
N SER A 174 -34.33 18.86 12.61
CA SER A 174 -35.32 19.89 12.28
C SER A 174 -34.81 20.75 11.10
N GLU A 175 -35.72 21.43 10.41
CA GLU A 175 -35.38 22.35 9.33
C GLU A 175 -34.43 23.48 9.80
N SER A 176 -34.62 23.97 11.01
CA SER A 176 -33.74 25.00 11.60
C SER A 176 -32.32 24.50 11.81
N GLU A 177 -32.15 23.26 12.25
CA GLU A 177 -30.83 22.64 12.43
C GLU A 177 -30.16 22.35 11.08
N ILE A 178 -30.92 21.90 10.07
CA ILE A 178 -30.44 21.69 8.72
C ILE A 178 -29.95 23.01 8.12
N ASN A 179 -30.77 24.06 8.23
CA ASN A 179 -30.40 25.36 7.67
C ASN A 179 -29.20 26.00 8.38
N ALA A 180 -29.10 25.86 9.72
CA ALA A 180 -27.96 26.36 10.49
C ALA A 180 -26.63 25.66 10.18
N ASN A 181 -26.65 24.40 9.69
CA ASN A 181 -25.46 23.59 9.43
C ASN A 181 -25.33 23.19 7.95
N LYS A 182 -26.14 23.73 7.06
CA LYS A 182 -26.30 23.31 5.68
C LYS A 182 -24.95 23.20 4.96
N ASP A 183 -24.18 24.27 4.96
CA ASP A 183 -22.91 24.32 4.23
C ASP A 183 -21.91 23.28 4.76
N GLN A 184 -21.86 23.08 6.07
CA GLN A 184 -21.00 22.06 6.69
C GLN A 184 -21.50 20.65 6.42
N PHE A 185 -22.80 20.41 6.47
CA PHE A 185 -23.38 19.12 6.12
C PHE A 185 -23.03 18.72 4.70
N LEU A 186 -23.21 19.62 3.75
CA LEU A 186 -22.88 19.42 2.34
C LEU A 186 -21.38 19.23 2.12
N PHE A 187 -20.56 20.10 2.72
CA PHE A 187 -19.10 20.02 2.59
C PHE A 187 -18.54 18.66 3.04
N HIS A 188 -18.96 18.20 4.23
CA HIS A 188 -18.45 16.92 4.74
C HIS A 188 -19.10 15.70 4.08
N ALA A 189 -20.31 15.83 3.52
CA ALA A 189 -20.98 14.75 2.79
C ALA A 189 -20.58 14.67 1.31
N ALA A 190 -19.96 15.72 0.75
CA ALA A 190 -19.56 15.74 -0.67
C ALA A 190 -18.81 14.48 -1.06
N TYR A 191 -19.30 13.80 -2.10
CA TYR A 191 -18.81 12.50 -2.57
C TYR A 191 -18.50 12.55 -4.06
N SER A 192 -17.25 12.33 -4.41
CA SER A 192 -16.81 12.22 -5.79
C SER A 192 -17.07 10.83 -6.35
N ASN A 193 -17.39 10.75 -7.62
CA ASN A 193 -17.48 9.48 -8.33
C ASN A 193 -16.08 8.84 -8.45
N SER A 194 -15.90 7.66 -7.87
CA SER A 194 -14.64 6.89 -7.93
C SER A 194 -14.16 6.63 -9.36
N GLY A 195 -15.10 6.53 -10.30
CA GLY A 195 -14.78 6.31 -11.72
C GLY A 195 -13.89 7.38 -12.34
N ILE A 196 -14.02 8.64 -11.92
CA ILE A 196 -13.16 9.73 -12.39
C ILE A 196 -11.73 9.54 -11.87
N SER A 197 -11.59 9.24 -10.59
CA SER A 197 -10.28 8.96 -9.98
C SER A 197 -9.56 7.81 -10.66
N HIS A 198 -10.29 6.72 -10.96
CA HIS A 198 -9.76 5.58 -11.69
C HIS A 198 -9.36 5.94 -13.12
N LEU A 199 -10.20 6.70 -13.85
CA LEU A 199 -9.86 7.13 -15.21
C LEU A 199 -8.62 8.02 -15.25
N ILE A 200 -8.44 8.91 -14.28
CA ILE A 200 -7.22 9.72 -14.16
C ILE A 200 -6.00 8.82 -13.94
N ASN A 201 -6.08 7.84 -13.06
CA ASN A 201 -4.98 6.88 -12.84
C ASN A 201 -4.64 6.10 -14.12
N VAL A 202 -5.65 5.63 -14.85
CA VAL A 202 -5.47 4.89 -16.11
C VAL A 202 -4.80 5.77 -17.17
N LEU A 203 -5.23 7.03 -17.31
CA LEU A 203 -4.61 7.98 -18.24
C LEU A 203 -3.15 8.29 -17.86
N LEU A 204 -2.88 8.53 -16.58
CA LEU A 204 -1.51 8.75 -16.07
C LEU A 204 -0.64 7.53 -16.32
N TYR A 205 -1.16 6.30 -16.11
CA TYR A 205 -0.45 5.07 -16.42
C TYR A 205 -0.14 4.95 -17.93
N GLY A 206 -1.09 5.28 -18.80
CA GLY A 206 -0.85 5.33 -20.24
C GLY A 206 0.26 6.31 -20.64
N LEU A 207 0.30 7.51 -20.02
CA LEU A 207 1.38 8.48 -20.23
C LEU A 207 2.74 7.96 -19.71
N LEU A 208 2.76 7.32 -18.56
CA LEU A 208 3.96 6.64 -18.03
C LEU A 208 4.48 5.60 -19.02
N VAL A 209 3.61 4.78 -19.59
CA VAL A 209 3.96 3.75 -20.57
C VAL A 209 4.58 4.38 -21.83
N LEU A 210 4.01 5.46 -22.35
CA LEU A 210 4.60 6.20 -23.48
C LEU A 210 5.99 6.75 -23.15
N LEU A 211 6.16 7.32 -21.96
CA LEU A 211 7.45 7.80 -21.50
C LEU A 211 8.48 6.67 -21.35
N LEU A 212 8.08 5.54 -20.77
CA LEU A 212 8.93 4.35 -20.62
C LEU A 212 9.36 3.81 -21.99
N PHE A 213 8.43 3.73 -22.95
CA PHE A 213 8.74 3.32 -24.33
C PHE A 213 9.71 4.30 -25.01
N ARG A 214 9.48 5.62 -24.83
CA ARG A 214 10.38 6.65 -25.35
C ARG A 214 11.79 6.54 -24.77
N LEU A 215 11.89 6.42 -23.45
CA LEU A 215 13.16 6.28 -22.75
C LEU A 215 13.87 4.98 -23.16
N SER A 216 13.17 3.85 -23.15
CA SER A 216 13.71 2.55 -23.58
C SER A 216 14.23 2.57 -25.03
N SER A 217 13.55 3.31 -25.91
CA SER A 217 14.01 3.47 -27.30
C SER A 217 15.28 4.31 -27.43
N VAL A 218 15.51 5.24 -26.51
CA VAL A 218 16.76 6.02 -26.44
C VAL A 218 17.91 5.15 -25.90
N LEU A 219 17.63 4.36 -24.86
CA LEU A 219 18.66 3.52 -24.21
C LEU A 219 19.00 2.27 -25.05
N PHE A 220 18.03 1.73 -25.78
CA PHE A 220 18.15 0.48 -26.52
C PHE A 220 17.81 0.68 -28.00
N PRO A 221 18.68 1.33 -28.80
CA PRO A 221 18.43 1.55 -30.22
C PRO A 221 18.09 0.24 -30.93
N ALA A 222 17.16 0.34 -31.88
CA ALA A 222 16.70 -0.82 -32.64
C ALA A 222 17.83 -1.43 -33.46
N VAL A 223 18.10 -2.72 -33.22
CA VAL A 223 19.03 -3.54 -34.00
C VAL A 223 18.27 -4.29 -35.12
N GLN A 224 16.95 -4.48 -34.91
CA GLN A 224 16.08 -5.22 -35.81
C GLN A 224 15.15 -4.28 -36.60
N SER A 225 14.86 -4.63 -37.85
CA SER A 225 13.95 -3.88 -38.70
C SER A 225 12.48 -3.94 -38.25
N LYS A 226 12.10 -5.01 -37.54
CA LYS A 226 10.73 -5.23 -37.06
C LYS A 226 10.56 -4.62 -35.69
N TRP A 227 9.76 -3.56 -35.58
CA TRP A 227 9.52 -2.80 -34.34
C TRP A 227 9.05 -3.67 -33.16
N TYR A 228 8.23 -4.70 -33.42
CA TYR A 228 7.68 -5.60 -32.39
C TYR A 228 8.71 -6.59 -31.81
N LEU A 229 9.91 -6.68 -32.38
CA LEU A 229 11.03 -7.46 -31.87
C LEU A 229 12.12 -6.57 -31.22
N THR A 230 11.90 -5.26 -31.13
CA THR A 230 12.86 -4.39 -30.45
C THR A 230 12.82 -4.57 -28.94
N LEU A 231 13.97 -4.47 -28.29
CA LEU A 231 14.06 -4.52 -26.83
C LEU A 231 13.17 -3.47 -26.16
N ALA A 232 13.14 -2.25 -26.69
CA ALA A 232 12.32 -1.17 -26.18
C ALA A 232 10.82 -1.52 -26.18
N PHE A 233 10.31 -2.09 -27.27
CA PHE A 233 8.90 -2.48 -27.37
C PHE A 233 8.59 -3.66 -26.45
N ILE A 234 9.39 -4.74 -26.49
CA ILE A 234 9.15 -5.96 -25.71
C ILE A 234 9.20 -5.65 -24.20
N SER A 235 10.21 -4.92 -23.72
CA SER A 235 10.31 -4.59 -22.29
C SER A 235 9.14 -3.72 -21.82
N THR A 236 8.71 -2.74 -22.63
CA THR A 236 7.55 -1.91 -22.31
C THR A 236 6.25 -2.71 -22.37
N LEU A 237 6.08 -3.60 -23.35
CA LEU A 237 4.90 -4.48 -23.44
C LEU A 237 4.78 -5.41 -22.22
N LEU A 238 5.89 -6.01 -21.81
CA LEU A 238 5.94 -6.84 -20.60
C LEU A 238 5.59 -6.03 -19.35
N PHE A 239 6.07 -4.79 -19.24
CA PHE A 239 5.70 -3.89 -18.17
C PHE A 239 4.19 -3.59 -18.17
N VAL A 240 3.60 -3.24 -19.33
CA VAL A 240 2.16 -2.95 -19.44
C VAL A 240 1.30 -4.11 -18.95
N LEU A 241 1.68 -5.33 -19.32
CA LEU A 241 0.88 -6.53 -19.08
C LEU A 241 1.12 -7.19 -17.72
N HIS A 242 2.14 -6.78 -16.97
CA HIS A 242 2.56 -7.50 -15.76
C HIS A 242 1.50 -7.40 -14.64
N PRO A 243 0.96 -8.51 -14.12
CA PRO A 243 -0.13 -8.51 -13.15
C PRO A 243 0.21 -7.84 -11.81
N ILE A 244 1.49 -7.73 -11.47
CA ILE A 244 1.95 -7.11 -10.21
C ILE A 244 1.66 -5.61 -10.15
N HIS A 245 1.39 -4.98 -11.30
CA HIS A 245 1.06 -3.56 -11.40
C HIS A 245 -0.40 -3.24 -11.05
N VAL A 246 -1.25 -4.26 -10.95
CA VAL A 246 -2.69 -4.05 -10.71
C VAL A 246 -2.94 -3.24 -9.45
N GLU A 247 -2.22 -3.52 -8.37
CA GLU A 247 -2.36 -2.74 -7.14
C GLU A 247 -1.97 -1.26 -7.32
N ALA A 248 -0.95 -0.96 -8.12
CA ALA A 248 -0.53 0.42 -8.35
C ALA A 248 -1.50 1.20 -9.26
N VAL A 249 -2.24 0.52 -10.15
CA VAL A 249 -3.08 1.18 -11.15
C VAL A 249 -4.56 1.14 -10.77
N ALA A 250 -5.08 -0.02 -10.32
CA ALA A 250 -6.48 -0.19 -9.95
C ALA A 250 -6.83 0.39 -8.56
N ASN A 251 -5.87 0.54 -7.66
CA ASN A 251 -6.04 1.28 -6.42
C ASN A 251 -5.88 2.79 -6.69
N VAL A 252 -6.89 3.60 -6.35
CA VAL A 252 -6.85 5.06 -6.59
C VAL A 252 -5.65 5.70 -5.87
N LYS A 253 -5.39 5.30 -4.65
CA LYS A 253 -4.21 5.74 -3.88
C LYS A 253 -2.89 5.42 -4.57
N GLY A 254 -2.82 4.40 -5.42
CA GLY A 254 -1.64 4.04 -6.21
C GLY A 254 -1.18 5.12 -7.20
N ARG A 255 -1.92 6.23 -7.34
CA ARG A 255 -1.51 7.43 -8.10
C ARG A 255 -0.13 7.93 -7.68
N ASP A 256 0.23 7.81 -6.41
CA ASP A 256 1.56 8.16 -5.90
C ASP A 256 2.69 7.37 -6.59
N GLU A 257 2.49 6.07 -6.85
CA GLU A 257 3.45 5.22 -7.57
C GLU A 257 3.60 5.66 -9.04
N ILE A 258 2.48 5.92 -9.72
CA ILE A 258 2.46 6.30 -11.14
C ILE A 258 3.13 7.65 -11.34
N LEU A 259 2.75 8.66 -10.55
CA LEU A 259 3.33 10.01 -10.64
C LEU A 259 4.82 10.01 -10.31
N ALA A 260 5.22 9.28 -9.28
CA ALA A 260 6.60 9.21 -8.83
C ALA A 260 7.51 8.54 -9.87
N LEU A 261 7.10 7.39 -10.44
CA LEU A 261 7.87 6.73 -11.50
C LEU A 261 7.90 7.58 -12.77
N THR A 262 6.80 8.26 -13.11
CA THR A 262 6.76 9.20 -14.24
C THR A 262 7.76 10.33 -14.04
N GLY A 263 7.79 10.95 -12.85
CA GLY A 263 8.76 12.00 -12.51
C GLY A 263 10.21 11.52 -12.59
N ALA A 264 10.48 10.34 -12.04
CA ALA A 264 11.82 9.75 -12.06
C ALA A 264 12.32 9.44 -13.49
N LEU A 265 11.48 8.81 -14.33
CA LEU A 265 11.84 8.49 -15.72
C LEU A 265 11.93 9.75 -16.58
N ALA A 266 11.09 10.75 -16.35
CA ALA A 266 11.15 12.02 -17.07
C ALA A 266 12.41 12.81 -16.69
N ALA A 267 12.78 12.85 -15.40
CA ALA A 267 14.03 13.44 -14.97
C ALA A 267 15.24 12.74 -15.61
N MET A 268 15.24 11.41 -15.64
CA MET A 268 16.25 10.61 -16.36
C MET A 268 16.31 10.98 -17.84
N PHE A 269 15.18 11.12 -18.52
CA PHE A 269 15.10 11.50 -19.93
C PHE A 269 15.67 12.91 -20.17
N PHE A 270 15.34 13.89 -19.33
CA PHE A 270 15.88 15.23 -19.46
C PHE A 270 17.36 15.31 -19.13
N THR A 271 17.86 14.49 -18.19
CA THR A 271 19.31 14.34 -17.96
C THR A 271 20.02 13.81 -19.21
N LEU A 272 19.47 12.78 -19.85
CA LEU A 272 20.02 12.27 -21.12
C LEU A 272 19.96 13.32 -22.24
N LYS A 273 18.90 14.14 -22.29
CA LYS A 273 18.81 15.28 -23.20
C LYS A 273 19.90 16.32 -22.96
N TYR A 274 20.22 16.60 -21.69
CA TYR A 274 21.33 17.47 -21.36
C TYR A 274 22.67 16.86 -21.83
N ILE A 275 22.89 15.58 -21.58
CA ILE A 275 24.11 14.90 -22.03
C ILE A 275 24.27 14.98 -23.54
N ALA A 276 23.19 14.85 -24.33
CA ALA A 276 23.22 14.89 -25.78
C ALA A 276 23.33 16.31 -26.39
N SER A 277 22.70 17.31 -25.77
CA SER A 277 22.55 18.66 -26.35
C SER A 277 23.35 19.74 -25.64
N GLU A 278 23.85 19.48 -24.46
CA GLU A 278 24.55 20.41 -23.54
C GLU A 278 23.75 21.66 -23.13
N LYS A 279 22.45 21.70 -23.44
CA LYS A 279 21.59 22.83 -23.14
C LYS A 279 21.24 22.84 -21.63
N PRO A 280 21.58 23.88 -20.84
CA PRO A 280 21.32 23.94 -19.40
C PRO A 280 19.87 23.81 -19.03
N ILE A 281 18.95 24.24 -19.89
CA ILE A 281 17.50 24.12 -19.65
C ILE A 281 17.06 22.68 -19.39
N HIS A 282 17.67 21.70 -20.06
CA HIS A 282 17.32 20.30 -19.84
C HIS A 282 17.77 19.82 -18.42
N LEU A 283 18.85 20.40 -17.92
CA LEU A 283 19.35 20.11 -16.58
C LEU A 283 18.41 20.70 -15.50
N VAL A 284 17.97 21.94 -15.70
CA VAL A 284 16.97 22.59 -14.82
C VAL A 284 15.67 21.81 -14.81
N LEU A 285 15.17 21.44 -16.00
CA LEU A 285 13.94 20.63 -16.13
C LEU A 285 14.09 19.27 -15.43
N SER A 286 15.26 18.61 -15.54
CA SER A 286 15.53 17.36 -14.84
C SER A 286 15.38 17.53 -13.32
N GLY A 287 15.95 18.58 -12.73
CA GLY A 287 15.84 18.85 -11.30
C GLY A 287 14.41 19.15 -10.84
N ILE A 288 13.69 20.01 -11.58
CA ILE A 288 12.31 20.38 -11.25
C ILE A 288 11.39 19.14 -11.31
N ILE A 289 11.48 18.35 -12.38
CA ILE A 289 10.67 17.15 -12.56
C ILE A 289 11.03 16.08 -11.53
N PHE A 290 12.30 15.98 -11.14
CA PHE A 290 12.75 15.10 -10.08
C PHE A 290 12.11 15.48 -8.73
N LEU A 291 12.07 16.79 -8.42
CA LEU A 291 11.36 17.29 -7.23
C LEU A 291 9.88 16.93 -7.24
N PHE A 292 9.18 17.12 -8.37
CA PHE A 292 7.79 16.69 -8.48
C PHE A 292 7.61 15.18 -8.25
N GLY A 293 8.51 14.37 -8.77
CA GLY A 293 8.51 12.93 -8.48
C GLY A 293 8.69 12.63 -6.98
N LEU A 294 9.62 13.33 -6.30
CA LEU A 294 9.84 13.18 -4.86
C LEU A 294 8.63 13.61 -4.03
N LEU A 295 7.97 14.70 -4.40
CA LEU A 295 6.74 15.18 -3.75
C LEU A 295 5.55 14.25 -3.97
N ALA A 296 5.58 13.39 -4.99
CA ALA A 296 4.60 12.31 -5.17
C ALA A 296 4.94 11.10 -4.29
N LYS A 297 6.23 10.70 -4.23
CA LYS A 297 6.69 9.61 -3.36
C LYS A 297 8.20 9.63 -3.16
N GLU A 298 8.63 9.47 -1.92
CA GLU A 298 10.03 9.44 -1.48
C GLU A 298 10.91 8.38 -2.18
N HIS A 299 10.30 7.34 -2.73
CA HIS A 299 10.96 6.26 -3.47
C HIS A 299 11.83 6.76 -4.64
N VAL A 300 11.50 7.92 -5.21
CA VAL A 300 12.26 8.57 -6.30
C VAL A 300 13.70 8.93 -5.88
N LEU A 301 14.00 9.08 -4.57
CA LEU A 301 15.36 9.30 -4.07
C LEU A 301 16.36 8.27 -4.61
N THR A 302 15.92 7.03 -4.85
CA THR A 302 16.78 5.97 -5.40
C THR A 302 17.34 6.31 -6.78
N PHE A 303 16.66 7.18 -7.53
CA PHE A 303 17.08 7.58 -8.87
C PHE A 303 18.26 8.57 -8.87
N ILE A 304 18.63 9.13 -7.70
CA ILE A 304 19.87 9.90 -7.58
C ILE A 304 21.12 9.03 -7.89
N ALA A 305 21.00 7.72 -7.63
CA ALA A 305 22.03 6.75 -8.01
C ALA A 305 21.78 6.17 -9.42
N LEU A 306 20.52 5.95 -9.78
CA LEU A 306 20.17 5.26 -11.02
C LEU A 306 20.37 6.14 -12.27
N ILE A 307 20.11 7.46 -12.19
CA ILE A 307 20.28 8.38 -13.31
C ILE A 307 21.76 8.50 -13.74
N PRO A 308 22.74 8.78 -12.84
CA PRO A 308 24.15 8.79 -13.24
C PRO A 308 24.65 7.42 -13.69
N LEU A 309 24.14 6.34 -13.13
CA LEU A 309 24.44 5.00 -13.61
C LEU A 309 23.94 4.79 -15.05
N THR A 310 22.75 5.29 -15.38
CA THR A 310 22.20 5.25 -16.75
C THR A 310 23.10 6.02 -17.72
N THR A 311 23.52 7.23 -17.35
CA THR A 311 24.46 8.01 -18.20
C THR A 311 25.79 7.27 -18.40
N TYR A 312 26.33 6.64 -17.35
CA TYR A 312 27.54 5.82 -17.45
C TYR A 312 27.37 4.63 -18.42
N PHE A 313 26.26 3.91 -18.34
CA PHE A 313 26.03 2.73 -19.18
C PHE A 313 25.82 3.08 -20.66
N PHE A 314 25.09 4.15 -20.96
CA PHE A 314 24.55 4.42 -22.29
C PHE A 314 25.13 5.64 -22.98
N THR A 315 26.10 6.30 -22.36
CA THR A 315 26.76 7.47 -22.97
C THR A 315 28.28 7.40 -22.85
N ASN A 316 28.98 8.19 -23.68
CA ASN A 316 30.42 8.42 -23.59
C ASN A 316 30.73 9.76 -22.89
N SER A 317 29.79 10.26 -22.06
CA SER A 317 29.99 11.53 -21.37
C SER A 317 31.16 11.50 -20.40
N SER A 318 31.88 12.63 -20.27
CA SER A 318 32.98 12.76 -19.31
C SER A 318 32.48 12.67 -17.87
N PHE A 319 33.33 12.21 -16.96
CA PHE A 319 33.06 12.20 -15.52
C PHE A 319 32.55 13.55 -15.00
N LYS A 320 33.17 14.67 -15.43
CA LYS A 320 32.75 16.03 -15.06
C LYS A 320 31.29 16.29 -15.49
N LYS A 321 30.93 15.94 -16.70
CA LYS A 321 29.56 16.14 -17.23
C LYS A 321 28.53 15.32 -16.48
N ASN A 322 28.86 14.06 -16.15
CA ASN A 322 28.03 13.22 -15.31
C ASN A 322 27.88 13.78 -13.90
N ALA A 323 28.95 14.25 -13.27
CA ALA A 323 28.90 14.88 -11.95
C ALA A 323 28.01 16.13 -11.94
N ILE A 324 28.12 16.99 -12.98
CA ILE A 324 27.26 18.18 -13.12
C ILE A 324 25.80 17.78 -13.23
N SER A 325 25.48 16.68 -13.90
CA SER A 325 24.08 16.20 -14.06
C SER A 325 23.44 15.74 -12.75
N ILE A 326 24.20 15.41 -11.72
CA ILE A 326 23.70 15.04 -10.40
C ILE A 326 23.29 16.26 -9.57
N VAL A 327 23.92 17.43 -9.80
CA VAL A 327 23.70 18.62 -8.98
C VAL A 327 22.23 19.01 -8.83
N PRO A 328 21.42 19.17 -9.90
CA PRO A 328 20.02 19.53 -9.73
C PRO A 328 19.18 18.44 -9.04
N LEU A 329 19.55 17.16 -9.18
CA LEU A 329 18.90 16.06 -8.47
C LEU A 329 19.20 16.12 -6.97
N ALA A 330 20.45 16.43 -6.61
CA ALA A 330 20.86 16.62 -5.21
C ALA A 330 20.15 17.84 -4.58
N ILE A 331 20.08 18.97 -5.30
CA ILE A 331 19.34 20.16 -4.85
C ILE A 331 17.86 19.82 -4.64
N ALA A 332 17.21 19.16 -5.59
CA ALA A 332 15.82 18.73 -5.48
C ALA A 332 15.60 17.79 -4.28
N SER A 333 16.54 16.87 -4.03
CA SER A 333 16.50 15.99 -2.87
C SER A 333 16.60 16.75 -1.55
N LEU A 334 17.50 17.73 -1.46
CA LEU A 334 17.65 18.56 -0.25
C LEU A 334 16.39 19.41 -0.02
N ILE A 335 15.82 20.00 -1.06
CA ILE A 335 14.56 20.76 -0.97
C ILE A 335 13.44 19.84 -0.45
N PHE A 336 13.29 18.63 -1.02
CA PHE A 336 12.29 17.67 -0.57
C PHE A 336 12.49 17.26 0.88
N LEU A 337 13.73 16.95 1.30
CA LEU A 337 14.04 16.57 2.67
C LEU A 337 13.76 17.70 3.66
N TYR A 338 14.07 18.94 3.29
CA TYR A 338 13.73 20.11 4.07
C TYR A 338 12.21 20.28 4.23
N MET A 339 11.47 20.29 3.11
CA MET A 339 9.99 20.41 3.14
C MET A 339 9.34 19.29 3.95
N ARG A 340 9.83 18.05 3.79
CA ARG A 340 9.36 16.91 4.57
C ARG A 340 9.60 17.11 6.07
N ASN A 341 10.81 17.54 6.45
CA ASN A 341 11.17 17.76 7.86
C ASN A 341 10.27 18.81 8.52
N GLU A 342 10.03 19.92 7.83
CA GLU A 342 9.10 20.96 8.31
C GLU A 342 7.69 20.42 8.48
N ALA A 343 7.18 19.69 7.48
CA ALA A 343 5.81 19.18 7.49
C ALA A 343 5.54 18.12 8.57
N ILE A 344 6.56 17.32 8.94
CA ILE A 344 6.41 16.25 9.96
C ILE A 344 6.89 16.67 11.36
N GLY A 345 7.41 17.88 11.53
CA GLY A 345 7.96 18.35 12.81
C GLY A 345 9.19 17.58 13.28
N GLY A 346 10.06 17.15 12.35
CA GLY A 346 11.25 16.35 12.66
C GLY A 346 12.46 17.18 13.07
N ASP A 347 13.27 16.67 14.01
CA ASP A 347 14.50 17.32 14.46
C ASP A 347 15.69 17.14 13.50
N ASN A 348 15.60 16.19 12.57
CA ASN A 348 16.68 15.88 11.63
C ASN A 348 16.15 15.47 10.25
N MET A 349 16.39 16.30 9.25
CA MET A 349 15.92 16.11 7.88
C MET A 349 16.44 14.83 7.20
N PHE A 350 17.53 14.26 7.67
CA PHE A 350 18.09 13.00 7.15
C PHE A 350 17.53 11.75 7.85
N ASN A 351 16.73 11.92 8.89
CA ASN A 351 16.09 10.79 9.56
C ASN A 351 14.88 10.31 8.76
N LEU A 352 15.12 9.43 7.79
CA LEU A 352 14.06 8.82 6.98
C LEU A 352 13.23 7.78 7.75
N SER A 353 13.77 7.25 8.85
CA SER A 353 13.10 6.24 9.68
C SER A 353 12.19 6.83 10.75
N GLY A 354 12.34 8.10 11.11
CA GLY A 354 11.57 8.93 12.08
C GLY A 354 11.04 8.20 13.30
N GLY A 355 11.40 8.63 14.51
CA GLY A 355 10.86 8.12 15.77
C GLY A 355 11.29 6.71 16.18
N ALA A 356 10.84 6.26 17.35
CA ALA A 356 11.02 4.91 17.84
C ALA A 356 10.24 3.92 16.96
N ALA A 357 10.82 2.74 16.72
CA ALA A 357 10.12 1.67 16.02
C ALA A 357 8.81 1.33 16.75
N SER A 358 7.71 1.19 16.00
CA SER A 358 6.43 0.79 16.58
C SER A 358 6.57 -0.55 17.29
N THR A 359 6.02 -0.63 18.50
CA THR A 359 5.89 -1.89 19.26
C THR A 359 4.65 -2.69 18.87
N ASP A 360 3.79 -2.12 18.04
CA ASP A 360 2.61 -2.79 17.51
C ASP A 360 2.98 -3.69 16.33
N LEU A 361 2.70 -4.99 16.45
CA LEU A 361 2.95 -6.00 15.41
C LEU A 361 2.30 -5.63 14.07
N MET A 362 1.16 -4.94 14.09
CA MET A 362 0.44 -4.54 12.87
C MET A 362 1.10 -3.37 12.14
N ASN A 363 2.00 -2.64 12.79
CA ASN A 363 2.77 -1.54 12.21
C ASN A 363 4.27 -1.82 12.13
N ASN A 364 4.74 -2.88 12.80
CA ASN A 364 6.11 -3.38 12.75
C ASN A 364 6.11 -4.92 12.76
N PRO A 365 6.06 -5.58 11.60
CA PRO A 365 5.92 -7.03 11.54
C PRO A 365 7.15 -7.80 12.04
N PHE A 366 8.26 -7.12 12.35
CA PHE A 366 9.50 -7.71 12.86
C PHE A 366 9.68 -7.55 14.37
N VAL A 367 8.71 -6.98 15.09
CA VAL A 367 8.85 -6.61 16.50
C VAL A 367 9.08 -7.82 17.43
N GLU A 368 8.52 -8.97 17.08
CA GLU A 368 8.61 -10.21 17.86
C GLU A 368 9.80 -11.11 17.44
N MET A 369 10.61 -10.66 16.47
CA MET A 369 11.71 -11.44 15.89
C MET A 369 13.05 -11.04 16.49
N SER A 370 13.92 -12.02 16.69
CA SER A 370 15.34 -11.76 16.89
C SER A 370 15.95 -11.11 15.64
N ALA A 371 17.08 -10.41 15.76
CA ALA A 371 17.74 -9.78 14.62
C ALA A 371 18.07 -10.77 13.49
N GLY A 372 18.42 -12.00 13.85
CA GLY A 372 18.70 -13.07 12.89
C GLY A 372 17.45 -13.52 12.11
N GLU A 373 16.33 -13.70 12.80
CA GLU A 373 15.04 -14.06 12.20
C GLU A 373 14.51 -12.92 11.35
N ALA A 374 14.58 -11.69 11.83
CA ALA A 374 14.16 -10.51 11.05
C ALA A 374 14.94 -10.42 9.74
N LEU A 375 16.26 -10.58 9.77
CA LEU A 375 17.09 -10.55 8.56
C LEU A 375 16.77 -11.72 7.62
N ALA A 376 16.61 -12.93 8.15
CA ALA A 376 16.24 -14.12 7.40
C ALA A 376 14.87 -13.95 6.71
N THR A 377 13.88 -13.41 7.44
CA THR A 377 12.54 -13.15 6.91
C THR A 377 12.56 -12.07 5.82
N LYS A 378 13.38 -11.02 5.97
CA LYS A 378 13.57 -9.99 4.92
C LYS A 378 14.13 -10.60 3.63
N PHE A 379 15.15 -11.47 3.71
CA PHE A 379 15.66 -12.16 2.51
C PHE A 379 14.64 -13.12 1.90
N TYR A 380 13.85 -13.79 2.71
CA TYR A 380 12.75 -14.61 2.20
C TYR A 380 11.73 -13.77 1.41
N THR A 381 11.28 -12.63 1.95
CA THR A 381 10.33 -11.74 1.25
C THR A 381 10.93 -11.15 -0.04
N LEU A 382 12.23 -10.84 -0.04
CA LEU A 382 12.94 -10.44 -1.26
C LEU A 382 12.89 -11.55 -2.33
N GLY A 383 13.08 -12.82 -1.94
CA GLY A 383 12.92 -13.98 -2.85
C GLY A 383 11.50 -14.11 -3.39
N LEU A 384 10.48 -13.82 -2.56
CA LEU A 384 9.09 -13.80 -3.00
C LEU A 384 8.84 -12.75 -4.08
N TYR A 385 9.47 -11.58 -4.04
CA TYR A 385 9.36 -10.59 -5.12
C TYR A 385 9.87 -11.12 -6.46
N VAL A 386 11.01 -11.80 -6.47
CA VAL A 386 11.53 -12.44 -7.69
C VAL A 386 10.56 -13.52 -8.19
N LYS A 387 10.03 -14.34 -7.27
CA LYS A 387 9.02 -15.35 -7.59
C LYS A 387 7.77 -14.71 -8.21
N LEU A 388 7.23 -13.63 -7.64
CA LEU A 388 6.03 -12.96 -8.13
C LEU A 388 6.24 -12.23 -9.46
N LEU A 389 7.45 -11.77 -9.75
CA LEU A 389 7.79 -11.20 -11.05
C LEU A 389 7.91 -12.29 -12.14
N LEU A 390 8.42 -13.47 -11.82
CA LEU A 390 8.50 -14.58 -12.75
C LEU A 390 7.16 -15.30 -12.90
N PHE A 391 6.49 -15.54 -11.79
CA PHE A 391 5.21 -16.23 -11.69
C PHE A 391 4.27 -15.46 -10.75
N PRO A 392 3.42 -14.56 -11.28
CA PRO A 392 2.59 -13.64 -10.50
C PRO A 392 1.36 -14.33 -9.86
N HIS A 393 1.63 -15.32 -8.98
CA HIS A 393 0.59 -16.05 -8.25
C HIS A 393 1.14 -16.67 -6.96
N PRO A 394 0.36 -16.60 -5.84
CA PRO A 394 -0.79 -15.72 -5.65
C PRO A 394 -0.40 -14.26 -5.50
N LEU A 395 -1.26 -13.33 -5.91
CA LEU A 395 -1.15 -11.91 -5.62
C LEU A 395 -2.19 -11.53 -4.56
N THR A 396 -1.79 -10.72 -3.59
CA THR A 396 -2.67 -10.24 -2.52
C THR A 396 -2.32 -8.80 -2.14
N HIS A 397 -3.26 -8.06 -1.59
CA HIS A 397 -2.97 -6.72 -1.05
C HIS A 397 -2.43 -6.78 0.39
N ASP A 398 -2.44 -7.94 1.03
CA ASP A 398 -2.08 -8.10 2.44
C ASP A 398 -1.18 -9.31 2.68
N TYR A 399 0.06 -9.03 3.13
CA TYR A 399 1.06 -10.02 3.51
C TYR A 399 1.38 -9.99 5.01
N TYR A 400 0.40 -9.58 5.84
CA TYR A 400 0.59 -9.34 7.27
C TYR A 400 0.76 -10.61 8.12
N PRO A 401 1.19 -10.45 9.38
CA PRO A 401 1.37 -11.59 10.29
C PRO A 401 0.07 -12.39 10.48
N TYR A 402 0.09 -13.72 10.38
CA TYR A 402 1.29 -14.53 10.10
C TYR A 402 1.16 -15.22 8.73
N HIS A 403 0.77 -14.49 7.68
CA HIS A 403 0.81 -15.03 6.31
C HIS A 403 2.25 -15.24 5.85
N ILE A 404 3.14 -14.28 6.15
CA ILE A 404 4.59 -14.49 6.02
C ILE A 404 5.06 -15.13 7.33
N PRO A 405 5.60 -16.36 7.31
CA PRO A 405 6.11 -17.01 8.51
C PRO A 405 7.41 -16.37 8.97
N ILE A 406 7.70 -16.52 10.27
CA ILE A 406 9.02 -16.18 10.82
C ILE A 406 10.04 -17.14 10.24
N MET A 407 11.03 -16.61 9.53
CA MET A 407 12.07 -17.41 8.88
C MET A 407 13.37 -17.38 9.67
N THR A 408 14.13 -18.45 9.53
CA THR A 408 15.48 -18.57 10.10
C THR A 408 16.51 -18.87 9.00
N TRP A 409 17.78 -18.77 9.32
CA TRP A 409 18.85 -19.16 8.40
C TRP A 409 18.94 -20.69 8.17
N GLY A 410 18.17 -21.50 8.89
CA GLY A 410 17.98 -22.93 8.59
C GLY A 410 17.01 -23.20 7.41
N ASN A 411 16.23 -22.20 6.98
CA ASN A 411 15.27 -22.38 5.92
C ASN A 411 15.96 -22.28 4.53
N ILE A 412 15.84 -23.30 3.72
CA ILE A 412 16.44 -23.36 2.37
C ILE A 412 16.00 -22.18 1.51
N SER A 413 14.70 -21.79 1.53
CA SER A 413 14.18 -20.66 0.78
C SER A 413 14.86 -19.33 1.10
N THR A 414 15.20 -19.10 2.38
CA THR A 414 15.97 -17.94 2.84
C THR A 414 17.37 -17.94 2.24
N ILE A 415 18.08 -19.08 2.35
CA ILE A 415 19.46 -19.24 1.85
C ILE A 415 19.48 -19.05 0.33
N VAL A 416 18.56 -19.69 -0.41
CA VAL A 416 18.45 -19.55 -1.87
C VAL A 416 18.21 -18.09 -2.26
N SER A 417 17.31 -17.40 -1.56
CA SER A 417 17.04 -15.99 -1.81
C SER A 417 18.28 -15.13 -1.56
N PHE A 418 18.95 -15.33 -0.44
CA PHE A 418 20.18 -14.61 -0.10
C PHE A 418 21.26 -14.80 -1.17
N LEU A 419 21.53 -16.05 -1.56
CA LEU A 419 22.54 -16.37 -2.59
C LEU A 419 22.13 -15.79 -3.95
N LEU A 420 20.84 -15.80 -4.30
CA LEU A 420 20.35 -15.18 -5.53
C LEU A 420 20.67 -13.68 -5.57
N TYR A 421 20.38 -12.94 -4.48
CA TYR A 421 20.66 -11.50 -4.42
C TYR A 421 22.15 -11.19 -4.44
N ILE A 422 22.97 -11.98 -3.76
CA ILE A 422 24.44 -11.89 -3.83
C ILE A 422 24.91 -12.13 -5.27
N GLY A 423 24.41 -13.21 -5.91
CA GLY A 423 24.76 -13.53 -7.30
C GLY A 423 24.36 -12.43 -8.28
N MET A 424 23.15 -11.86 -8.13
CA MET A 424 22.72 -10.70 -8.93
C MET A 424 23.65 -9.49 -8.70
N GLY A 425 23.99 -9.18 -7.45
CA GLY A 425 24.91 -8.08 -7.12
C GLY A 425 26.29 -8.27 -7.75
N ILE A 426 26.88 -9.46 -7.61
CA ILE A 426 28.19 -9.78 -8.23
C ILE A 426 28.10 -9.65 -9.77
N PHE A 427 27.06 -10.23 -10.39
CA PHE A 427 26.88 -10.14 -11.84
C PHE A 427 26.73 -8.67 -12.29
N ALA A 428 25.97 -7.86 -11.57
CA ALA A 428 25.77 -6.45 -11.88
C ALA A 428 27.12 -5.67 -11.80
N VAL A 429 27.89 -5.88 -10.73
CA VAL A 429 29.20 -5.23 -10.55
C VAL A 429 30.23 -5.66 -11.61
N VAL A 430 30.32 -6.96 -11.91
CA VAL A 430 31.17 -7.45 -12.99
C VAL A 430 30.74 -6.89 -14.35
N GLY A 431 29.43 -6.77 -14.56
CA GLY A 431 28.84 -6.22 -15.77
C GLY A 431 29.04 -4.71 -15.97
N LEU A 432 29.38 -3.94 -14.91
CA LEU A 432 29.69 -2.50 -14.99
C LEU A 432 30.77 -2.21 -16.03
N ARG A 433 31.91 -2.90 -15.94
CA ARG A 433 33.04 -2.69 -16.86
C ARG A 433 32.68 -2.98 -18.33
N LYS A 434 31.76 -3.91 -18.55
CA LYS A 434 31.27 -4.31 -19.89
C LYS A 434 30.07 -3.50 -20.36
N LYS A 435 29.53 -2.61 -19.52
CA LYS A 435 28.29 -1.85 -19.77
C LYS A 435 27.16 -2.75 -20.31
N SER A 436 26.99 -3.94 -19.73
CA SER A 436 26.05 -4.94 -20.23
C SER A 436 24.61 -4.60 -19.88
N ILE A 437 23.69 -4.73 -20.84
CA ILE A 437 22.25 -4.45 -20.63
C ILE A 437 21.66 -5.26 -19.48
N PRO A 438 21.92 -6.56 -19.32
CA PRO A 438 21.42 -7.32 -18.17
C PRO A 438 21.93 -6.79 -16.82
N ALA A 439 23.20 -6.37 -16.74
CA ALA A 439 23.73 -5.76 -15.52
C ALA A 439 23.01 -4.45 -15.19
N TYR A 440 22.74 -3.60 -16.18
CA TYR A 440 21.92 -2.41 -16.01
C TYR A 440 20.52 -2.75 -15.52
N GLY A 441 19.86 -3.74 -16.12
CA GLY A 441 18.55 -4.21 -15.68
C GLY A 441 18.55 -4.68 -14.23
N ILE A 442 19.60 -5.40 -13.78
CA ILE A 442 19.75 -5.81 -12.38
C ILE A 442 19.93 -4.59 -11.47
N PHE A 443 20.73 -3.60 -11.83
CA PHE A 443 20.84 -2.37 -11.05
C PHE A 443 19.50 -1.63 -10.98
N PHE A 444 18.78 -1.53 -12.10
CA PHE A 444 17.47 -0.91 -12.12
C PHE A 444 16.44 -1.69 -11.27
N PHE A 445 16.60 -3.00 -11.12
CA PHE A 445 15.80 -3.80 -10.21
C PHE A 445 16.21 -3.59 -8.74
N LEU A 446 17.50 -3.69 -8.42
CA LEU A 446 17.99 -3.70 -7.04
C LEU A 446 17.94 -2.32 -6.36
N ILE A 447 18.28 -1.24 -7.07
CA ILE A 447 18.39 0.09 -6.47
C ILE A 447 17.04 0.60 -5.95
N PRO A 448 15.93 0.59 -6.72
CA PRO A 448 14.62 0.94 -6.17
C PRO A 448 14.12 -0.06 -5.12
N LEU A 449 14.36 -1.37 -5.29
CA LEU A 449 13.94 -2.38 -4.34
C LEU A 449 14.58 -2.19 -2.96
N PHE A 450 15.80 -1.68 -2.90
CA PHE A 450 16.52 -1.45 -1.65
C PHE A 450 15.77 -0.51 -0.70
N ALA A 451 15.10 0.52 -1.21
CA ALA A 451 14.33 1.47 -0.40
C ALA A 451 13.09 0.83 0.28
N VAL A 452 12.55 -0.25 -0.28
CA VAL A 452 11.35 -0.93 0.22
C VAL A 452 11.62 -2.35 0.73
N SER A 453 12.90 -2.69 0.87
CA SER A 453 13.37 -4.03 1.28
C SER A 453 13.27 -4.31 2.78
N ASN A 454 12.94 -3.33 3.61
CA ASN A 454 13.09 -3.36 5.07
C ASN A 454 14.54 -3.57 5.58
N LEU A 455 15.56 -3.56 4.69
CA LEU A 455 16.95 -3.75 5.12
C LEU A 455 17.51 -2.49 5.79
N VAL A 456 17.14 -1.31 5.31
CA VAL A 456 17.64 -0.01 5.79
C VAL A 456 16.54 0.81 6.45
N VAL A 457 15.40 0.95 5.77
CA VAL A 457 14.24 1.69 6.27
C VAL A 457 13.10 0.70 6.49
N SER A 458 12.47 0.74 7.67
CA SER A 458 11.25 -0.03 7.91
C SER A 458 10.08 0.60 7.18
N VAL A 459 9.36 -0.20 6.39
CA VAL A 459 8.19 0.25 5.63
C VAL A 459 6.86 -0.10 6.30
N GLY A 460 6.89 -0.65 7.53
CA GLY A 460 5.71 -0.98 8.31
C GLY A 460 4.93 -2.22 7.84
N THR A 461 5.46 -2.97 6.89
CA THR A 461 4.90 -4.25 6.41
C THR A 461 6.02 -5.17 5.93
N PHE A 462 5.76 -6.48 5.84
CA PHE A 462 6.74 -7.42 5.27
C PHE A 462 7.04 -7.12 3.81
N MET A 463 6.02 -7.02 2.99
CA MET A 463 6.08 -6.78 1.56
C MET A 463 4.70 -6.32 1.03
N ASN A 464 4.68 -5.86 -0.23
CA ASN A 464 3.43 -5.51 -0.91
C ASN A 464 3.66 -5.59 -2.43
N ASP A 465 2.63 -5.95 -3.22
CA ASP A 465 2.74 -6.09 -4.68
C ASP A 465 3.22 -4.78 -5.34
N ARG A 466 2.69 -3.62 -4.94
CA ARG A 466 3.07 -2.30 -5.49
C ARG A 466 4.52 -1.88 -5.22
N PHE A 467 5.19 -2.45 -4.22
CA PHE A 467 6.56 -2.04 -3.89
C PHE A 467 7.58 -2.36 -4.98
N VAL A 468 7.32 -3.38 -5.79
CA VAL A 468 8.19 -3.71 -6.93
C VAL A 468 7.80 -2.99 -8.23
N PHE A 469 6.84 -2.06 -8.20
CA PHE A 469 6.42 -1.32 -9.39
C PHE A 469 7.59 -0.63 -10.10
N PHE A 470 8.46 0.07 -9.37
CA PHE A 470 9.67 0.70 -9.90
C PHE A 470 10.69 -0.35 -10.38
N SER A 471 10.96 -1.34 -9.54
CA SER A 471 11.97 -2.38 -9.79
C SER A 471 11.60 -3.28 -10.97
N SER A 472 10.30 -3.44 -11.25
CA SER A 472 9.81 -4.27 -12.36
C SER A 472 10.28 -3.78 -13.73
N VAL A 473 10.60 -2.48 -13.89
CA VAL A 473 11.21 -1.94 -15.11
C VAL A 473 12.52 -2.67 -15.40
N GLY A 474 13.39 -2.84 -14.38
CA GLY A 474 14.64 -3.58 -14.51
C GLY A 474 14.41 -5.04 -14.89
N PHE A 475 13.44 -5.70 -14.24
CA PHE A 475 13.04 -7.06 -14.59
C PHE A 475 12.56 -7.18 -16.05
N CYS A 476 11.69 -6.26 -16.50
CA CYS A 476 11.19 -6.25 -17.87
C CYS A 476 12.30 -5.99 -18.91
N ILE A 477 13.31 -5.18 -18.55
CA ILE A 477 14.50 -4.99 -19.39
C ILE A 477 15.30 -6.29 -19.52
N ILE A 478 15.52 -7.02 -18.42
CA ILE A 478 16.26 -8.30 -18.44
C ILE A 478 15.51 -9.32 -19.29
N LEU A 479 14.22 -9.51 -19.02
CA LEU A 479 13.39 -10.48 -19.73
C LEU A 479 13.24 -10.12 -21.20
N GLY A 480 13.02 -8.84 -21.51
CA GLY A 480 12.99 -8.32 -22.88
C GLY A 480 14.32 -8.54 -23.62
N TYR A 481 15.47 -8.35 -22.93
CA TYR A 481 16.78 -8.61 -23.50
C TYR A 481 16.99 -10.10 -23.83
N LEU A 482 16.58 -10.99 -22.95
CA LEU A 482 16.64 -12.43 -23.19
C LEU A 482 15.83 -12.80 -24.43
N ILE A 483 14.61 -12.32 -24.55
CA ILE A 483 13.71 -12.59 -25.69
C ILE A 483 14.25 -11.95 -26.98
N ALA A 484 14.61 -10.67 -26.96
CA ALA A 484 14.95 -9.93 -28.17
C ALA A 484 16.33 -10.28 -28.73
N ARG A 485 17.30 -10.71 -27.91
CA ARG A 485 18.72 -10.79 -28.31
C ARG A 485 19.44 -12.10 -27.99
N LYS A 486 18.87 -13.01 -27.19
CA LYS A 486 19.57 -14.20 -26.73
C LYS A 486 18.96 -15.51 -27.19
N LEU A 487 17.70 -15.51 -27.58
CA LEU A 487 17.05 -16.73 -28.05
C LEU A 487 17.44 -17.06 -29.52
N PRO A 488 17.47 -18.34 -29.88
CA PRO A 488 18.11 -18.80 -31.10
C PRO A 488 17.37 -18.47 -32.40
N SER A 489 16.05 -18.24 -32.35
CA SER A 489 15.28 -17.96 -33.56
C SER A 489 14.13 -16.98 -33.33
N PRO A 490 13.75 -16.19 -34.35
CA PRO A 490 12.59 -15.28 -34.25
C PRO A 490 11.26 -15.99 -33.95
N ILE A 491 11.07 -17.22 -34.43
CA ILE A 491 9.85 -18.01 -34.16
C ILE A 491 9.76 -18.38 -32.67
N PHE A 492 10.87 -18.85 -32.10
CA PHE A 492 10.94 -19.17 -30.68
C PHE A 492 10.74 -17.92 -29.80
N ASN A 493 11.33 -16.77 -30.21
CA ASN A 493 11.16 -15.50 -29.54
C ASN A 493 9.68 -15.08 -29.51
N LEU A 494 9.00 -15.16 -30.64
CA LEU A 494 7.58 -14.83 -30.75
C LEU A 494 6.70 -15.82 -29.97
N GLY A 495 7.04 -17.12 -29.99
CA GLY A 495 6.31 -18.14 -29.23
C GLY A 495 6.40 -17.88 -27.72
N LEU A 496 7.59 -17.66 -27.16
CA LEU A 496 7.77 -17.34 -25.75
C LEU A 496 7.11 -16.00 -25.38
N LEU A 497 7.29 -14.97 -26.20
CA LEU A 497 6.62 -13.68 -26.00
C LEU A 497 5.10 -13.84 -25.99
N GLY A 498 4.54 -14.62 -26.92
CA GLY A 498 3.12 -14.91 -27.00
C GLY A 498 2.58 -15.59 -25.74
N ILE A 499 3.29 -16.59 -25.21
CA ILE A 499 2.92 -17.27 -23.96
C ILE A 499 2.92 -16.27 -22.78
N LEU A 500 3.96 -15.45 -22.64
CA LEU A 500 4.06 -14.47 -21.58
C LEU A 500 2.96 -13.39 -21.69
N VAL A 501 2.73 -12.87 -22.91
CA VAL A 501 1.68 -11.87 -23.18
C VAL A 501 0.30 -12.41 -22.82
N LEU A 502 -0.05 -13.61 -23.28
CA LEU A 502 -1.34 -14.23 -22.98
C LEU A 502 -1.49 -14.56 -21.50
N GLY A 503 -0.45 -15.11 -20.87
CA GLY A 503 -0.46 -15.47 -19.44
C GLY A 503 -0.57 -14.24 -18.55
N TYR A 504 0.22 -13.21 -18.80
CA TYR A 504 0.15 -11.95 -18.05
C TYR A 504 -1.16 -11.22 -18.28
N PHE A 505 -1.62 -11.12 -19.53
CA PHE A 505 -2.91 -10.51 -19.87
C PHE A 505 -4.06 -11.18 -19.09
N ALA A 506 -4.19 -12.51 -19.19
CA ALA A 506 -5.24 -13.26 -18.52
C ALA A 506 -5.18 -13.06 -16.99
N LYS A 507 -3.97 -13.13 -16.41
CA LYS A 507 -3.80 -12.93 -14.96
C LYS A 507 -4.06 -11.49 -14.54
N THR A 508 -3.70 -10.50 -15.35
CA THR A 508 -3.97 -9.07 -15.08
C THR A 508 -5.47 -8.80 -15.05
N ILE A 509 -6.22 -9.27 -16.07
CA ILE A 509 -7.68 -9.10 -16.13
C ILE A 509 -8.36 -9.71 -14.89
N THR A 510 -8.00 -10.96 -14.53
CA THR A 510 -8.58 -11.61 -13.34
C THR A 510 -8.20 -10.90 -12.04
N ARG A 511 -6.99 -10.35 -11.94
CA ARG A 511 -6.54 -9.60 -10.76
C ARG A 511 -7.21 -8.23 -10.66
N ILE A 512 -7.47 -7.55 -11.78
CA ILE A 512 -8.20 -6.27 -11.79
C ILE A 512 -9.60 -6.46 -11.19
N ALA A 513 -10.31 -7.53 -11.56
CA ALA A 513 -11.65 -7.81 -11.02
C ALA A 513 -11.66 -7.97 -9.48
N ASP A 514 -10.57 -8.44 -8.86
CA ASP A 514 -10.46 -8.49 -7.40
C ASP A 514 -10.62 -7.09 -6.75
N TRP A 515 -10.26 -6.01 -7.45
CA TRP A 515 -10.25 -4.63 -6.96
C TRP A 515 -11.57 -3.87 -7.13
N GLU A 516 -12.63 -4.54 -7.60
CA GLU A 516 -13.91 -3.91 -7.91
C GLU A 516 -14.51 -3.17 -6.69
N ASN A 517 -14.48 -3.78 -5.52
CA ASN A 517 -14.96 -3.21 -4.27
C ASN A 517 -14.31 -3.90 -3.06
N SER A 518 -14.56 -3.36 -1.86
CA SER A 518 -13.98 -3.91 -0.63
C SER A 518 -14.34 -5.38 -0.37
N TYR A 519 -15.50 -5.85 -0.81
CA TYR A 519 -15.92 -7.24 -0.60
C TYR A 519 -15.15 -8.21 -1.50
N THR A 520 -15.10 -7.94 -2.83
CA THR A 520 -14.37 -8.77 -3.80
C THR A 520 -12.87 -8.81 -3.49
N LEU A 521 -12.30 -7.65 -3.09
CA LEU A 521 -10.90 -7.54 -2.72
C LEU A 521 -10.56 -8.40 -1.50
N ASN A 522 -11.41 -8.37 -0.47
CA ASN A 522 -11.17 -9.11 0.76
C ASN A 522 -11.47 -10.60 0.64
N ILE A 523 -12.42 -11.03 -0.22
CA ILE A 523 -12.58 -12.45 -0.60
C ILE A 523 -11.28 -12.97 -1.22
N SER A 524 -10.73 -12.23 -2.19
CA SER A 524 -9.45 -12.58 -2.81
C SER A 524 -8.31 -12.62 -1.78
N ALA A 525 -8.29 -11.67 -0.83
CA ALA A 525 -7.27 -11.61 0.21
C ALA A 525 -7.33 -12.83 1.15
N VAL A 526 -8.48 -13.18 1.72
CA VAL A 526 -8.58 -14.33 2.63
C VAL A 526 -8.32 -15.66 1.95
N LYS A 527 -8.59 -15.75 0.63
CA LYS A 527 -8.24 -16.91 -0.19
C LYS A 527 -6.73 -17.04 -0.38
N ASN A 528 -6.05 -15.93 -0.67
CA ASN A 528 -4.62 -15.90 -1.00
C ASN A 528 -3.72 -15.72 0.24
N SER A 529 -4.24 -15.12 1.32
CA SER A 529 -3.56 -14.87 2.58
C SER A 529 -4.41 -15.33 3.78
N PRO A 530 -4.77 -16.63 3.86
CA PRO A 530 -5.69 -17.12 4.88
C PRO A 530 -5.17 -16.95 6.32
N ASN A 531 -3.87 -16.85 6.50
CA ASN A 531 -3.23 -16.69 7.80
C ASN A 531 -2.90 -15.23 8.13
N SER A 532 -3.40 -14.25 7.37
CA SER A 532 -3.30 -12.84 7.73
C SER A 532 -4.43 -12.46 8.69
N ALA A 533 -4.07 -11.98 9.89
CA ALA A 533 -5.03 -11.44 10.85
C ALA A 533 -5.81 -10.25 10.25
N ARG A 534 -5.10 -9.38 9.50
CA ARG A 534 -5.69 -8.20 8.86
C ARG A 534 -6.65 -8.57 7.73
N ALA A 535 -6.28 -9.50 6.85
CA ALA A 535 -7.15 -9.93 5.75
C ALA A 535 -8.47 -10.49 6.27
N ASN A 536 -8.42 -11.33 7.32
CA ASN A 536 -9.62 -11.86 7.96
C ASN A 536 -10.48 -10.75 8.60
N LEU A 537 -9.88 -9.79 9.30
CA LEU A 537 -10.62 -8.65 9.86
C LEU A 537 -11.25 -7.78 8.77
N TYR A 538 -10.53 -7.50 7.69
CA TYR A 538 -11.06 -6.68 6.59
C TYR A 538 -12.20 -7.40 5.87
N MET A 539 -12.13 -8.73 5.71
CA MET A 539 -13.24 -9.52 5.20
C MET A 539 -14.47 -9.42 6.10
N SER A 540 -14.31 -9.58 7.42
CA SER A 540 -15.41 -9.43 8.37
C SER A 540 -16.06 -8.05 8.29
N THR A 541 -15.23 -7.00 8.17
CA THR A 541 -15.70 -5.61 8.07
C THR A 541 -16.45 -5.36 6.77
N ALA A 542 -15.93 -5.86 5.64
CA ALA A 542 -16.58 -5.73 4.33
C ALA A 542 -17.93 -6.48 4.29
N LEU A 543 -17.98 -7.68 4.84
CA LEU A 543 -19.18 -8.47 4.93
C LEU A 543 -20.23 -7.81 5.83
N PHE A 544 -19.81 -7.31 7.00
CA PHE A 544 -20.67 -6.57 7.93
C PHE A 544 -21.30 -5.36 7.26
N LYS A 545 -20.51 -4.50 6.63
CA LYS A 545 -20.97 -3.26 6.01
C LYS A 545 -21.86 -3.52 4.78
N LYS A 546 -21.48 -4.46 3.93
CA LYS A 546 -22.19 -4.72 2.68
C LYS A 546 -23.54 -5.38 2.90
N TYR A 547 -23.63 -6.30 3.87
CA TYR A 547 -24.80 -7.16 4.05
C TYR A 547 -25.41 -7.08 5.45
N ALA A 548 -24.69 -7.45 6.51
CA ALA A 548 -25.27 -7.63 7.84
C ALA A 548 -25.84 -6.34 8.44
N GLN A 549 -25.22 -5.20 8.20
CA GLN A 549 -25.68 -3.91 8.69
C GLN A 549 -26.99 -3.47 8.03
N ARG A 550 -27.21 -3.84 6.77
CA ARG A 550 -28.36 -3.43 5.94
C ARG A 550 -29.50 -4.44 5.93
N GLU A 551 -29.27 -5.65 6.41
CA GLU A 551 -30.28 -6.70 6.44
C GLU A 551 -31.33 -6.39 7.51
N THR A 552 -32.60 -6.45 7.13
CA THR A 552 -33.75 -6.20 7.99
C THR A 552 -34.44 -7.47 8.48
N ASP A 553 -34.33 -8.56 7.72
CA ASP A 553 -34.80 -9.87 8.13
C ASP A 553 -33.90 -10.43 9.26
N LYS A 554 -34.52 -10.78 10.39
CA LYS A 554 -33.78 -11.16 11.61
C LYS A 554 -32.98 -12.44 11.46
N GLU A 555 -33.53 -13.44 10.80
CA GLU A 555 -32.83 -14.74 10.64
C GLU A 555 -31.66 -14.59 9.65
N LYS A 556 -31.90 -13.97 8.51
CA LYS A 556 -30.83 -13.68 7.54
C LYS A 556 -29.74 -12.82 8.14
N LYS A 557 -30.12 -11.79 8.92
CA LYS A 557 -29.13 -10.94 9.62
C LYS A 557 -28.30 -11.73 10.59
N LYS A 558 -28.92 -12.68 11.31
CA LYS A 558 -28.23 -13.54 12.26
C LYS A 558 -27.22 -14.46 11.55
N ASP A 559 -27.60 -15.06 10.43
CA ASP A 559 -26.72 -15.91 9.62
C ASP A 559 -25.50 -15.09 9.10
N LEU A 560 -25.76 -13.90 8.58
CA LEU A 560 -24.70 -12.99 8.14
C LEU A 560 -23.77 -12.58 9.28
N LEU A 561 -24.30 -12.30 10.48
CA LEU A 561 -23.48 -11.97 11.65
C LEU A 561 -22.67 -13.18 12.13
N GLN A 562 -23.12 -14.42 11.96
CA GLN A 562 -22.32 -15.61 12.24
C GLN A 562 -21.15 -15.75 11.26
N GLU A 563 -21.40 -15.45 9.97
CA GLU A 563 -20.32 -15.44 8.97
C GLU A 563 -19.29 -14.33 9.27
N VAL A 564 -19.75 -13.13 9.64
CA VAL A 564 -18.87 -12.05 10.10
C VAL A 564 -18.04 -12.50 11.31
N LYS A 565 -18.69 -13.13 12.31
CA LYS A 565 -18.05 -13.68 13.49
C LYS A 565 -16.96 -14.69 13.15
N PHE A 566 -17.20 -15.59 12.21
CA PHE A 566 -16.20 -16.57 11.76
C PHE A 566 -14.87 -15.90 11.35
N TYR A 567 -14.93 -14.82 10.56
CA TYR A 567 -13.72 -14.12 10.13
C TYR A 567 -13.07 -13.30 11.26
N VAL A 568 -13.86 -12.72 12.17
CA VAL A 568 -13.31 -12.03 13.35
C VAL A 568 -12.59 -13.00 14.26
N ASP A 569 -13.22 -14.14 14.57
CA ASP A 569 -12.64 -15.15 15.44
C ASP A 569 -11.35 -15.72 14.83
N ARG A 570 -11.33 -15.93 13.50
CA ARG A 570 -10.14 -16.36 12.79
C ARG A 570 -9.02 -15.30 12.84
N SER A 571 -9.36 -14.01 12.70
CA SER A 571 -8.41 -12.91 12.87
C SER A 571 -7.77 -12.92 14.26
N LEU A 572 -8.60 -13.07 15.30
CA LEU A 572 -8.15 -13.09 16.70
C LEU A 572 -7.46 -14.40 17.11
N ALA A 573 -7.76 -15.52 16.46
CA ALA A 573 -7.00 -16.75 16.63
C ALA A 573 -5.55 -16.61 16.13
N ILE A 574 -5.34 -15.80 15.07
CA ILE A 574 -4.02 -15.48 14.53
C ILE A 574 -3.30 -14.45 15.40
N HIS A 575 -3.99 -13.39 15.81
CA HIS A 575 -3.44 -12.30 16.63
C HIS A 575 -4.43 -11.89 17.73
N PRO A 576 -4.37 -12.54 18.92
CA PRO A 576 -5.36 -12.35 19.99
C PRO A 576 -5.48 -10.92 20.52
N SER A 577 -4.40 -10.14 20.52
CA SER A 577 -4.38 -8.75 21.00
C SER A 577 -4.72 -7.71 19.93
N TYR A 578 -5.16 -8.11 18.75
CA TYR A 578 -5.49 -7.19 17.66
C TYR A 578 -6.67 -6.28 18.01
N GLY A 579 -6.38 -5.04 18.42
CA GLY A 579 -7.37 -4.11 18.97
C GLY A 579 -8.57 -3.84 18.07
N SER A 580 -8.36 -3.72 16.75
CA SER A 580 -9.45 -3.56 15.77
C SER A 580 -10.31 -4.82 15.65
N GLY A 581 -9.69 -6.01 15.77
CA GLY A 581 -10.38 -7.30 15.80
C GLY A 581 -11.28 -7.41 17.02
N ILE A 582 -10.76 -7.06 18.20
CA ILE A 582 -11.50 -7.07 19.46
C ILE A 582 -12.71 -6.12 19.40
N LYS A 583 -12.53 -4.89 18.86
CA LYS A 583 -13.67 -3.96 18.67
C LYS A 583 -14.75 -4.56 17.79
N MET A 584 -14.37 -5.21 16.70
CA MET A 584 -15.32 -5.87 15.79
C MET A 584 -15.99 -7.07 16.46
N GLN A 585 -15.28 -7.85 17.28
CA GLN A 585 -15.82 -8.98 18.02
C GLN A 585 -16.90 -8.53 19.02
N VAL A 586 -16.65 -7.46 19.79
CA VAL A 586 -17.66 -6.87 20.68
C VAL A 586 -18.89 -6.43 19.88
N LYS A 587 -18.67 -5.72 18.77
CA LYS A 587 -19.76 -5.23 17.91
C LYS A 587 -20.66 -6.38 17.42
N VAL A 588 -20.07 -7.41 16.87
CA VAL A 588 -20.81 -8.58 16.33
C VAL A 588 -21.52 -9.34 17.43
N ALA A 589 -20.85 -9.60 18.56
CA ALA A 589 -21.46 -10.31 19.70
C ALA A 589 -22.66 -9.53 20.27
N THR A 590 -22.56 -8.21 20.36
CA THR A 590 -23.66 -7.37 20.85
C THR A 590 -24.79 -7.26 19.85
N ASP A 591 -24.54 -7.25 18.54
CA ASP A 591 -25.59 -7.26 17.53
C ASP A 591 -26.34 -8.61 17.49
N ILE A 592 -25.63 -9.73 17.67
CA ILE A 592 -26.26 -11.05 17.84
C ILE A 592 -27.12 -11.08 19.10
N TYR A 593 -26.60 -10.59 20.24
CA TYR A 593 -27.37 -10.46 21.50
C TYR A 593 -28.63 -9.63 21.33
N ARG A 594 -28.60 -8.54 20.55
CA ARG A 594 -29.78 -7.70 20.28
C ARG A 594 -30.88 -8.46 19.53
N LEU A 595 -30.52 -9.45 18.71
CA LEU A 595 -31.46 -10.28 17.95
C LEU A 595 -32.08 -11.40 18.78
N ASP A 596 -31.27 -12.15 19.54
CA ASP A 596 -31.71 -13.37 20.22
C ASP A 596 -31.88 -13.23 21.74
N ARG A 597 -31.39 -12.13 22.33
CA ARG A 597 -31.47 -11.83 23.77
C ARG A 597 -30.84 -12.89 24.67
N LYS A 598 -29.87 -13.67 24.16
CA LYS A 598 -29.11 -14.64 24.95
C LYS A 598 -27.85 -14.00 25.50
N ILE A 599 -27.75 -13.88 26.82
CA ILE A 599 -26.61 -13.18 27.46
C ILE A 599 -25.34 -14.04 27.54
N GLU A 600 -25.48 -15.37 27.66
CA GLU A 600 -24.36 -16.28 27.90
C GLU A 600 -23.30 -16.22 26.77
N PRO A 601 -23.66 -16.23 25.46
CA PRO A 601 -22.69 -16.12 24.38
C PRO A 601 -21.95 -14.78 24.37
N LEU A 602 -22.62 -13.70 24.79
CA LEU A 602 -22.03 -12.37 24.92
C LEU A 602 -21.02 -12.34 26.06
N LEU A 603 -21.35 -12.88 27.23
CA LEU A 603 -20.45 -12.97 28.38
C LEU A 603 -19.24 -13.88 28.09
N GLN A 604 -19.41 -14.98 27.36
CA GLN A 604 -18.29 -15.81 26.90
C GLN A 604 -17.33 -15.02 26.00
N THR A 605 -17.88 -14.18 25.10
CA THR A 605 -17.07 -13.29 24.29
C THR A 605 -16.33 -12.26 25.14
N PHE A 606 -16.98 -11.65 26.12
CA PHE A 606 -16.33 -10.72 27.04
C PHE A 606 -15.26 -11.39 27.87
N GLU A 607 -15.48 -12.60 28.35
CA GLU A 607 -14.48 -13.41 29.05
C GLU A 607 -13.21 -13.60 28.19
N SER A 608 -13.39 -13.98 26.92
CA SER A 608 -12.26 -14.18 26.01
C SER A 608 -11.45 -12.91 25.80
N ILE A 609 -12.13 -11.77 25.68
CA ILE A 609 -11.49 -10.46 25.52
C ILE A 609 -10.74 -10.03 26.79
N ILE A 610 -11.38 -10.17 27.95
CA ILE A 610 -10.81 -9.77 29.25
C ILE A 610 -9.59 -10.58 29.60
N LYS A 611 -9.54 -11.84 29.21
CA LYS A 611 -8.34 -12.71 29.39
C LYS A 611 -7.13 -12.20 28.60
N VAL A 612 -7.35 -11.55 27.48
CA VAL A 612 -6.28 -10.95 26.64
C VAL A 612 -5.99 -9.49 27.06
N GLN A 613 -7.06 -8.73 27.31
CA GLN A 613 -6.99 -7.31 27.71
C GLN A 613 -7.76 -7.14 29.02
N LYS A 614 -7.04 -7.12 30.16
CA LYS A 614 -7.60 -7.03 31.52
C LYS A 614 -8.64 -5.91 31.70
N THR A 615 -8.49 -4.86 30.91
CA THR A 615 -9.44 -3.73 30.83
C THR A 615 -9.73 -3.45 29.34
N ASN A 616 -10.99 -3.40 28.99
CA ASN A 616 -11.41 -3.07 27.63
C ASN A 616 -12.61 -2.12 27.67
N PRO A 617 -12.44 -0.85 27.24
CA PRO A 617 -13.51 0.16 27.34
C PRO A 617 -14.81 -0.26 26.63
N SER A 618 -14.71 -1.02 25.53
CA SER A 618 -15.91 -1.47 24.81
C SER A 618 -16.71 -2.51 25.61
N VAL A 619 -16.03 -3.38 26.36
CA VAL A 619 -16.68 -4.35 27.27
C VAL A 619 -17.27 -3.62 28.48
N ASP A 620 -16.51 -2.70 29.08
CA ASP A 620 -16.92 -1.95 30.26
C ASP A 620 -18.23 -1.14 29.99
N ILE A 621 -18.33 -0.47 28.84
CA ILE A 621 -19.55 0.24 28.42
C ILE A 621 -20.79 -0.68 28.42
N TYR A 622 -20.67 -1.91 27.93
CA TYR A 622 -21.81 -2.83 27.91
C TYR A 622 -22.11 -3.41 29.29
N LEU A 623 -21.11 -3.71 30.10
CA LEU A 623 -21.31 -4.13 31.48
C LEU A 623 -22.03 -3.05 32.29
N ASP A 624 -21.60 -1.78 32.18
CA ASP A 624 -22.25 -0.65 32.85
C ASP A 624 -23.67 -0.43 32.34
N HIS A 625 -23.92 -0.64 31.04
CA HIS A 625 -25.27 -0.57 30.49
C HIS A 625 -26.22 -1.61 31.13
N PHE A 626 -25.76 -2.87 31.27
CA PHE A 626 -26.55 -3.93 31.93
C PHE A 626 -26.79 -3.63 33.41
N LYS A 627 -25.78 -3.16 34.14
CA LYS A 627 -25.89 -2.71 35.54
C LYS A 627 -26.91 -1.60 35.70
N ASN A 628 -26.83 -0.53 34.89
CA ASN A 628 -27.71 0.62 34.99
C ASN A 628 -29.19 0.30 34.66
N ASN A 629 -29.42 -0.78 33.90
CA ASN A 629 -30.78 -1.24 33.55
C ASN A 629 -31.24 -2.40 34.45
N ASN A 630 -30.49 -2.77 35.49
CA ASN A 630 -30.77 -3.92 36.37
C ASN A 630 -31.09 -5.21 35.59
N SER A 631 -30.36 -5.44 34.50
CA SER A 631 -30.57 -6.58 33.61
C SER A 631 -29.54 -7.67 33.88
N TRP A 632 -29.99 -8.93 33.90
CA TRP A 632 -29.09 -10.09 33.99
C TRP A 632 -28.28 -10.16 35.29
N THR A 633 -28.86 -9.74 36.44
CA THR A 633 -28.18 -9.63 37.72
C THR A 633 -27.41 -10.89 38.14
N ASN A 634 -28.07 -12.05 38.03
CA ASN A 634 -27.47 -13.34 38.43
C ASN A 634 -26.33 -13.76 37.52
N GLU A 635 -26.52 -13.62 36.21
CA GLU A 635 -25.52 -13.98 35.19
C GLU A 635 -24.27 -13.06 35.27
N LEU A 636 -24.49 -11.79 35.52
CA LEU A 636 -23.41 -10.80 35.72
C LEU A 636 -22.68 -11.01 37.06
N ALA A 637 -23.36 -11.38 38.13
CA ALA A 637 -22.75 -11.76 39.40
C ALA A 637 -21.85 -13.00 39.23
N ALA A 638 -22.38 -14.05 38.57
CA ALA A 638 -21.62 -15.27 38.29
C ALA A 638 -20.41 -15.00 37.38
N PHE A 639 -20.58 -14.16 36.33
CA PHE A 639 -19.50 -13.73 35.46
C PHE A 639 -18.42 -12.96 36.24
N SER A 640 -18.84 -12.05 37.12
CA SER A 640 -17.94 -11.23 37.94
C SER A 640 -17.13 -12.10 38.93
N TYR A 641 -17.77 -13.08 39.56
CA TYR A 641 -17.10 -14.06 40.43
C TYR A 641 -16.11 -14.89 39.63
N LYS A 642 -16.50 -15.41 38.48
CA LYS A 642 -15.62 -16.17 37.58
C LYS A 642 -14.38 -15.38 37.19
N MET A 643 -14.55 -14.15 36.70
CA MET A 643 -13.44 -13.33 36.24
C MET A 643 -12.61 -12.77 37.37
N GLY A 644 -13.25 -12.19 38.41
CA GLY A 644 -12.55 -11.55 39.51
C GLY A 644 -11.85 -12.57 40.42
N TYR A 645 -12.60 -13.52 40.93
CA TYR A 645 -12.08 -14.47 41.91
C TYR A 645 -11.34 -15.64 41.27
N GLN A 646 -12.04 -16.44 40.44
CA GLN A 646 -11.45 -17.67 39.93
C GLN A 646 -10.29 -17.43 38.97
N TYR A 647 -10.44 -16.45 38.02
CA TYR A 647 -9.42 -16.19 37.02
C TYR A 647 -8.33 -15.23 37.54
N PHE A 648 -8.69 -13.96 37.84
CA PHE A 648 -7.66 -12.98 38.18
C PHE A 648 -7.02 -13.20 39.56
N LEU A 649 -7.80 -13.48 40.59
CA LEU A 649 -7.21 -13.67 41.94
C LEU A 649 -6.53 -15.01 42.08
N ARG A 650 -7.20 -16.12 41.74
CA ARG A 650 -6.70 -17.46 41.99
C ARG A 650 -5.77 -18.00 40.93
N GLN A 651 -6.05 -17.77 39.67
CA GLN A 651 -5.24 -18.36 38.60
C GLN A 651 -4.08 -17.43 38.18
N ILE A 652 -4.29 -16.12 38.13
CA ILE A 652 -3.30 -15.14 37.65
C ILE A 652 -2.55 -14.45 38.79
N GLY A 653 -3.18 -14.26 39.97
CA GLY A 653 -2.62 -13.50 41.08
C GLY A 653 -2.71 -11.98 40.91
N ASP A 654 -3.49 -11.50 39.95
CA ASP A 654 -3.66 -10.06 39.68
C ASP A 654 -4.77 -9.46 40.54
N ARG A 655 -4.37 -8.95 41.72
CA ARG A 655 -5.30 -8.38 42.72
C ARG A 655 -6.04 -7.14 42.24
N ALA A 656 -5.41 -6.33 41.40
CA ALA A 656 -6.04 -5.10 40.87
C ALA A 656 -7.16 -5.43 39.88
N ALA A 657 -6.91 -6.33 38.94
CA ALA A 657 -7.94 -6.81 38.03
C ALA A 657 -9.03 -7.61 38.76
N ALA A 658 -8.65 -8.43 39.74
CA ALA A 658 -9.61 -9.14 40.60
C ALA A 658 -10.54 -8.16 41.34
N ALA A 659 -10.00 -7.12 41.96
CA ALA A 659 -10.78 -6.08 42.63
C ALA A 659 -11.80 -5.41 41.73
N LYS A 660 -11.41 -5.07 40.49
CA LYS A 660 -12.32 -4.45 39.52
C LYS A 660 -13.58 -5.29 39.31
N TYR A 661 -13.43 -6.58 39.01
CA TYR A 661 -14.57 -7.44 38.69
C TYR A 661 -15.36 -7.89 39.92
N ILE A 662 -14.71 -8.15 41.06
CA ILE A 662 -15.40 -8.45 42.32
C ILE A 662 -16.26 -7.26 42.75
N ASN A 663 -15.72 -6.04 42.76
CA ASN A 663 -16.46 -4.84 43.10
C ASN A 663 -17.60 -4.55 42.11
N TYR A 664 -17.39 -4.80 40.82
CA TYR A 664 -18.46 -4.70 39.83
C TYR A 664 -19.59 -5.69 40.16
N GLY A 665 -19.30 -6.95 40.46
CA GLY A 665 -20.28 -7.94 40.87
C GLY A 665 -21.05 -7.54 42.13
N LEU A 666 -20.35 -7.08 43.18
CA LEU A 666 -20.99 -6.59 44.43
C LEU A 666 -21.85 -5.37 44.21
N SER A 667 -21.49 -4.51 43.22
CA SER A 667 -22.32 -3.33 42.88
C SER A 667 -23.64 -3.71 42.23
N ILE A 668 -23.78 -4.92 41.68
CA ILE A 668 -24.99 -5.47 41.04
C ILE A 668 -25.75 -6.40 42.01
N ALA A 669 -25.01 -7.26 42.69
CA ALA A 669 -25.54 -8.24 43.65
C ALA A 669 -24.84 -8.13 45.01
N PRO A 670 -25.19 -7.13 45.84
CA PRO A 670 -24.51 -6.85 47.10
C PRO A 670 -24.59 -8.01 48.13
N ASN A 671 -25.63 -8.81 48.03
CA ASN A 671 -25.91 -9.92 48.93
C ASN A 671 -25.39 -11.29 48.46
N ASP A 672 -24.65 -11.34 47.35
CA ASP A 672 -24.08 -12.56 46.82
C ASP A 672 -22.94 -13.06 47.77
N SER A 673 -23.18 -14.19 48.41
CA SER A 673 -22.26 -14.75 49.41
C SER A 673 -20.90 -15.08 48.83
N SER A 674 -20.85 -15.56 47.58
CA SER A 674 -19.60 -15.92 46.88
C SER A 674 -18.73 -14.70 46.60
N LEU A 675 -19.37 -13.61 46.14
CA LEU A 675 -18.67 -12.34 45.90
C LEU A 675 -18.24 -11.64 47.19
N GLN A 676 -19.04 -11.73 48.28
CA GLN A 676 -18.66 -11.20 49.59
C GLN A 676 -17.45 -11.98 50.14
N GLN A 677 -17.44 -13.29 50.05
CA GLN A 677 -16.30 -14.10 50.46
C GLN A 677 -15.03 -13.79 49.65
N ALA A 678 -15.20 -13.66 48.32
CA ALA A 678 -14.11 -13.28 47.43
C ALA A 678 -13.52 -11.89 47.77
N ALA A 679 -14.37 -10.93 48.14
CA ALA A 679 -13.94 -9.59 48.57
C ALA A 679 -13.20 -9.63 49.90
N ALA A 680 -13.69 -10.41 50.86
CA ALA A 680 -13.05 -10.56 52.16
C ALA A 680 -11.65 -11.20 52.01
N GLU A 681 -11.49 -12.21 51.16
CA GLU A 681 -10.21 -12.80 50.85
C GLU A 681 -9.26 -11.84 50.12
N LEU A 682 -9.77 -11.03 49.22
CA LEU A 682 -9.00 -10.00 48.53
C LEU A 682 -8.46 -8.93 49.52
N GLN A 683 -9.19 -8.60 50.60
CA GLN A 683 -8.79 -7.65 51.62
C GLN A 683 -7.92 -8.23 52.72
N GLY A 684 -8.12 -9.49 53.06
CA GLY A 684 -7.52 -10.15 54.24
C GLY A 684 -6.10 -10.69 54.01
N GLN A 685 -5.53 -10.52 52.88
CA GLN A 685 -4.14 -10.87 52.52
C GLN A 685 -3.36 -9.64 52.09
#